data_0c651730fdcd2e620fa3fe2e24efd185
#
_entry.id   0c651730fdcd2e620fa3fe2e24efd185
#
_cell.length_a   1.000
_cell.length_b   1.000
_cell.length_c   1.000
_cell.angle_alpha   90.00
_cell.angle_beta   90.00
_cell.angle_gamma   90.00
#
_symmetry.space_group_name_H-M   'P 1'
#
loop_
_entity.id
_entity.type
_entity.pdbx_description
1 polymer ?
#
loop_
_entity_poly.entity_id
_entity_poly.type
_entity_poly.pdbx_seq_one_letter_code
_entity_poly.pdbx_strand_id
1 'polypeptide(L)'
;MRLRRSAFACLALLAVNAAVCWPLFTVEYLDDFQSNEGFFIAMGKFLRDWWPHAAWFPWFDGGMPFENTYLPLTGALVAMVSWIGGWSPAHAYHIVMALAYSLAPVFLFLFAKEVSGRFAASFAAALLWSILSPGVLIPRLAQDLHTLWGLRRLRNIVFWGEGPHNIALCLLPAALWLMARYLKRPGFRRFGAAGLAVAAVMLTNAFGILTVSISAVILLVAWPQFDRLRLAATGGLLLAGYLVICRFLPPAEIRLLAASSQVSGGDFRYTFRILLLAAALLAVLAGLAAISRRWRDPMLQFAAVFSACFGGVVVVSLWDLNLLPQALRYHIEMEAGLCLVAAFAGARLGKWVPSWVAHDAAILSLVPISWIVWQDCGFARRLIQPADIARSAPFRQANFAAAHLHGQRIMVAGESQWWFNLFAENSQLSGGFEPTAPNWVQQVAVYTIDTGQNAGAQDGPISVLWLKAFGCGAIVVPGPGSADHYHPVRNPGKFDGLLPLAWREAGDSIYQVPLRSVSLAHVVPASALVANRPAHGLDVAEVRRYVAALEDPALPPASLTWDNPTHGRLTAVVNPPDVLSLQVTYDPGWRASSGGQALAVGRDALGFMVIQPRCSGDCAIDLAFDGGFPRRAELAIGVTSIATLLGLALFGTHLRDYGDVFRHATAPLRSRP
;
A
#
# COMPACT_ATOMS: atom_id res chain seq x y z
N MET A 1 -10.64 -13.68 -38.21
CA MET A 1 -9.22 -13.33 -38.42
C MET A 1 -8.70 -12.27 -37.43
N ARG A 2 -9.34 -11.10 -37.26
CA ARG A 2 -8.87 -10.01 -36.33
C ARG A 2 -8.81 -10.40 -34.86
N LEU A 3 -9.75 -11.20 -34.35
CA LEU A 3 -9.75 -11.71 -32.97
C LEU A 3 -8.57 -12.65 -32.70
N ARG A 4 -8.29 -13.58 -33.62
CA ARG A 4 -7.16 -14.52 -33.50
C ARG A 4 -5.81 -13.80 -33.47
N ARG A 5 -5.61 -12.74 -34.28
CA ARG A 5 -4.38 -11.93 -34.28
C ARG A 5 -4.16 -11.22 -32.93
N SER A 6 -5.23 -10.70 -32.30
CA SER A 6 -5.11 -10.02 -31.01
C SER A 6 -4.86 -11.00 -29.88
N ALA A 7 -5.47 -12.18 -29.89
CA ALA A 7 -5.19 -13.23 -28.92
C ALA A 7 -3.73 -13.69 -29.01
N PHE A 8 -3.20 -13.88 -30.24
CA PHE A 8 -1.79 -14.22 -30.44
C PHE A 8 -0.84 -13.12 -29.88
N ALA A 9 -1.14 -11.83 -30.16
CA ALA A 9 -0.35 -10.73 -29.62
C ALA A 9 -0.36 -10.69 -28.08
N CYS A 10 -1.53 -10.91 -27.46
CA CYS A 10 -1.64 -11.00 -26.01
C CYS A 10 -0.82 -12.17 -25.46
N LEU A 11 -0.88 -13.34 -26.07
CA LEU A 11 -0.11 -14.52 -25.68
C LEU A 11 1.41 -14.29 -25.83
N ALA A 12 1.84 -13.67 -26.93
CA ALA A 12 3.25 -13.35 -27.14
C ALA A 12 3.79 -12.37 -26.09
N LEU A 13 3.04 -11.29 -25.79
CA LEU A 13 3.42 -10.34 -24.73
C LEU A 13 3.46 -11.01 -23.36
N LEU A 14 2.45 -11.83 -23.06
CA LEU A 14 2.40 -12.59 -21.80
C LEU A 14 3.60 -13.53 -21.69
N ALA A 15 3.91 -14.29 -22.75
CA ALA A 15 5.02 -15.24 -22.78
C ALA A 15 6.38 -14.55 -22.60
N VAL A 16 6.63 -13.41 -23.26
CA VAL A 16 7.87 -12.65 -23.11
C VAL A 16 8.04 -12.18 -21.65
N ASN A 17 7.01 -11.54 -21.08
CA ASN A 17 7.11 -11.03 -19.72
C ASN A 17 7.16 -12.14 -18.66
N ALA A 18 6.41 -13.24 -18.83
CA ALA A 18 6.46 -14.39 -17.96
C ALA A 18 7.84 -15.09 -18.02
N ALA A 19 8.46 -15.17 -19.21
CA ALA A 19 9.81 -15.71 -19.35
C ALA A 19 10.84 -14.84 -18.63
N VAL A 20 10.73 -13.52 -18.72
CA VAL A 20 11.62 -12.59 -18.03
C VAL A 20 11.48 -12.72 -16.51
N CYS A 21 10.25 -12.68 -15.97
CA CYS A 21 10.04 -12.74 -14.52
C CYS A 21 9.85 -14.19 -13.99
N TRP A 22 10.20 -15.20 -14.79
CA TRP A 22 9.99 -16.61 -14.43
C TRP A 22 10.46 -16.99 -13.02
N PRO A 23 11.63 -16.51 -12.54
CA PRO A 23 12.09 -16.86 -11.19
C PRO A 23 11.10 -16.44 -10.08
N LEU A 24 10.29 -15.37 -10.27
CA LEU A 24 9.26 -14.98 -9.27
C LEU A 24 8.14 -16.02 -9.13
N PHE A 25 7.88 -16.87 -10.14
CA PHE A 25 6.88 -17.93 -10.01
C PHE A 25 7.35 -19.10 -9.13
N THR A 26 8.65 -19.19 -8.85
CA THR A 26 9.26 -20.34 -8.18
C THR A 26 9.95 -20.01 -6.87
N VAL A 27 10.24 -18.74 -6.61
CA VAL A 27 10.90 -18.30 -5.38
C VAL A 27 9.90 -18.12 -4.25
N GLU A 28 10.29 -18.53 -3.04
CA GLU A 28 9.49 -18.28 -1.83
C GLU A 28 9.95 -17.01 -1.12
N TYR A 29 11.24 -16.86 -0.86
CA TYR A 29 11.85 -15.67 -0.26
C TYR A 29 13.00 -15.19 -1.12
N LEU A 30 13.13 -13.87 -1.25
CA LEU A 30 14.25 -13.22 -1.93
C LEU A 30 15.40 -12.98 -0.95
N ASP A 31 16.63 -13.01 -1.46
CA ASP A 31 17.86 -12.79 -0.66
C ASP A 31 18.03 -11.33 -0.22
N ASP A 32 17.10 -10.46 -0.58
CA ASP A 32 17.10 -9.06 -0.23
C ASP A 32 15.97 -8.75 0.76
N PHE A 33 16.29 -8.70 2.06
CA PHE A 33 15.36 -8.38 3.12
C PHE A 33 15.23 -6.86 3.39
N GLN A 34 15.82 -6.00 2.55
CA GLN A 34 15.71 -4.55 2.64
C GLN A 34 14.36 -4.03 2.11
N SER A 35 13.66 -4.85 1.34
CA SER A 35 12.42 -4.46 0.68
C SER A 35 11.22 -4.44 1.63
N ASN A 36 10.22 -3.61 1.31
CA ASN A 36 8.96 -3.53 2.04
C ASN A 36 8.04 -4.74 1.79
N GLU A 37 8.47 -5.75 1.04
CA GLU A 37 7.57 -6.86 0.68
C GLU A 37 7.14 -7.68 1.89
N GLY A 38 8.00 -7.81 2.91
CA GLY A 38 7.66 -8.47 4.17
C GLY A 38 6.39 -7.94 4.81
N PHE A 39 6.19 -6.62 4.80
CA PHE A 39 4.98 -5.96 5.26
C PHE A 39 3.73 -6.44 4.49
N PHE A 40 3.78 -6.49 3.15
CA PHE A 40 2.63 -6.91 2.34
C PHE A 40 2.37 -8.42 2.43
N ILE A 41 3.42 -9.22 2.57
CA ILE A 41 3.31 -10.65 2.82
C ILE A 41 2.67 -10.90 4.19
N ALA A 42 3.07 -10.15 5.23
CA ALA A 42 2.48 -10.25 6.57
C ALA A 42 0.98 -9.91 6.57
N MET A 43 0.57 -8.87 5.83
CA MET A 43 -0.86 -8.57 5.64
C MET A 43 -1.61 -9.73 4.97
N GLY A 44 -1.02 -10.33 3.92
CA GLY A 44 -1.59 -11.51 3.25
C GLY A 44 -1.68 -12.72 4.17
N LYS A 45 -0.63 -12.99 4.96
CA LYS A 45 -0.62 -14.03 5.98
C LYS A 45 -1.72 -13.80 7.01
N PHE A 46 -1.82 -12.58 7.52
CA PHE A 46 -2.84 -12.23 8.51
C PHE A 46 -4.26 -12.44 7.99
N LEU A 47 -4.58 -11.97 6.77
CA LEU A 47 -5.88 -12.20 6.15
C LEU A 47 -6.15 -13.68 5.91
N ARG A 48 -5.16 -14.47 5.50
CA ARG A 48 -5.28 -15.91 5.30
C ARG A 48 -5.62 -16.63 6.60
N ASP A 49 -4.94 -16.27 7.68
CA ASP A 49 -5.01 -17.01 8.95
C ASP A 49 -6.22 -16.59 9.80
N TRP A 50 -6.66 -15.34 9.69
CA TRP A 50 -7.67 -14.76 10.59
C TRP A 50 -8.99 -14.36 9.93
N TRP A 51 -9.20 -14.55 8.64
CA TRP A 51 -10.50 -14.29 8.04
C TRP A 51 -11.58 -15.22 8.62
N PRO A 52 -12.79 -14.68 9.03
CA PRO A 52 -13.29 -13.32 8.90
C PRO A 52 -12.98 -12.38 10.08
N HIS A 53 -12.18 -12.77 11.06
CA HIS A 53 -11.86 -12.03 12.29
C HIS A 53 -10.67 -11.05 12.12
N ALA A 54 -10.42 -10.58 10.91
CA ALA A 54 -9.27 -9.76 10.56
C ALA A 54 -9.50 -8.24 10.69
N ALA A 55 -10.53 -7.78 11.42
CA ALA A 55 -10.85 -6.35 11.50
C ALA A 55 -9.89 -5.55 12.40
N TRP A 56 -9.24 -6.20 13.36
CA TRP A 56 -8.17 -5.61 14.18
C TRP A 56 -6.84 -6.26 13.87
N PHE A 57 -5.82 -5.48 13.61
CA PHE A 57 -4.47 -5.94 13.29
C PHE A 57 -3.54 -5.71 14.49
N PRO A 58 -3.18 -6.76 15.25
CA PRO A 58 -2.44 -6.62 16.51
C PRO A 58 -0.92 -6.54 16.33
N TRP A 59 -0.40 -6.87 15.13
CA TRP A 59 1.03 -7.10 14.95
C TRP A 59 1.86 -5.82 14.85
N PHE A 60 1.30 -4.70 14.39
CA PHE A 60 2.05 -3.46 14.18
C PHE A 60 1.51 -2.31 15.04
N ASP A 61 2.39 -1.38 15.39
CA ASP A 61 2.10 -0.08 16.02
C ASP A 61 1.25 -0.17 17.30
N GLY A 62 1.47 -1.23 18.08
CA GLY A 62 0.69 -1.47 19.31
C GLY A 62 -0.76 -1.92 19.07
N GLY A 63 -1.09 -2.30 17.85
CA GLY A 63 -2.41 -2.70 17.38
C GLY A 63 -3.21 -1.56 16.75
N MET A 64 -3.87 -1.85 15.65
CA MET A 64 -4.69 -0.88 14.90
C MET A 64 -5.82 -1.57 14.13
N PRO A 65 -6.88 -0.85 13.70
CA PRO A 65 -7.82 -1.38 12.74
C PRO A 65 -7.13 -1.83 11.46
N PHE A 66 -7.56 -2.94 10.86
CA PHE A 66 -6.91 -3.49 9.66
C PHE A 66 -6.89 -2.48 8.49
N GLU A 67 -7.94 -1.68 8.34
CA GLU A 67 -8.03 -0.64 7.33
C GLU A 67 -6.96 0.45 7.44
N ASN A 68 -6.38 0.64 8.63
CA ASN A 68 -5.28 1.59 8.86
C ASN A 68 -3.91 0.99 8.50
N THR A 69 -3.80 -0.31 8.20
CA THR A 69 -2.52 -0.88 7.79
C THR A 69 -2.12 -0.44 6.38
N TYR A 70 -2.94 -0.76 5.40
CA TYR A 70 -2.76 -0.39 3.99
C TYR A 70 -4.02 -0.69 3.17
N LEU A 71 -4.05 -0.27 1.90
CA LEU A 71 -5.12 -0.63 0.98
C LEU A 71 -5.12 -2.15 0.70
N PRO A 72 -6.29 -2.83 0.75
CA PRO A 72 -6.35 -4.26 1.04
C PRO A 72 -6.11 -5.18 -0.16
N LEU A 73 -6.11 -4.68 -1.40
CA LEU A 73 -6.15 -5.58 -2.59
C LEU A 73 -4.94 -6.50 -2.65
N THR A 74 -3.73 -5.99 -2.36
CA THR A 74 -2.51 -6.80 -2.38
C THR A 74 -2.59 -7.94 -1.38
N GLY A 75 -2.90 -7.64 -0.11
CA GLY A 75 -3.03 -8.67 0.93
C GLY A 75 -4.15 -9.67 0.63
N ALA A 76 -5.29 -9.20 0.10
CA ALA A 76 -6.40 -10.07 -0.28
C ALA A 76 -6.05 -11.01 -1.43
N LEU A 77 -5.32 -10.53 -2.46
CA LEU A 77 -4.83 -11.38 -3.56
C LEU A 77 -3.83 -12.41 -3.05
N VAL A 78 -2.91 -12.04 -2.17
CA VAL A 78 -1.94 -12.96 -1.56
C VAL A 78 -2.66 -14.04 -0.76
N ALA A 79 -3.60 -13.68 0.12
CA ALA A 79 -4.39 -14.63 0.89
C ALA A 79 -5.17 -15.58 -0.03
N MET A 80 -5.84 -15.05 -1.05
CA MET A 80 -6.63 -15.84 -2.01
C MET A 80 -5.75 -16.83 -2.78
N VAL A 81 -4.62 -16.38 -3.31
CA VAL A 81 -3.69 -17.26 -4.07
C VAL A 81 -3.09 -18.31 -3.14
N SER A 82 -2.74 -17.94 -1.90
CA SER A 82 -2.26 -18.88 -0.89
C SER A 82 -3.31 -19.97 -0.56
N TRP A 83 -4.59 -19.62 -0.38
CA TRP A 83 -5.67 -20.59 -0.15
C TRP A 83 -5.89 -21.53 -1.34
N ILE A 84 -5.97 -20.98 -2.56
CA ILE A 84 -6.26 -21.77 -3.75
C ILE A 84 -5.12 -22.73 -4.08
N GLY A 85 -3.88 -22.25 -3.97
CA GLY A 85 -2.69 -23.01 -4.37
C GLY A 85 -2.07 -23.84 -3.26
N GLY A 86 -2.47 -23.62 -2.00
CA GLY A 86 -1.80 -24.23 -0.83
C GLY A 86 -0.36 -23.74 -0.63
N TRP A 87 0.02 -22.61 -1.24
CA TRP A 87 1.36 -22.03 -1.13
C TRP A 87 1.51 -21.20 0.14
N SER A 88 2.75 -20.99 0.59
CA SER A 88 3.03 -20.01 1.63
C SER A 88 2.62 -18.59 1.19
N PRO A 89 2.31 -17.68 2.11
CA PRO A 89 2.00 -16.29 1.76
C PRO A 89 3.12 -15.59 0.99
N ALA A 90 4.38 -15.91 1.27
CA ALA A 90 5.52 -15.35 0.56
C ALA A 90 5.57 -15.83 -0.90
N HIS A 91 5.42 -17.12 -1.15
CA HIS A 91 5.34 -17.64 -2.52
C HIS A 91 4.11 -17.11 -3.26
N ALA A 92 2.94 -17.06 -2.58
CA ALA A 92 1.72 -16.48 -3.16
C ALA A 92 1.91 -15.01 -3.55
N TYR A 93 2.63 -14.22 -2.74
CA TYR A 93 2.97 -12.83 -3.07
C TYR A 93 3.78 -12.75 -4.36
N HIS A 94 4.84 -13.54 -4.50
CA HIS A 94 5.68 -13.55 -5.70
C HIS A 94 4.91 -14.00 -6.95
N ILE A 95 4.02 -14.98 -6.83
CA ILE A 95 3.11 -15.38 -7.92
C ILE A 95 2.21 -14.20 -8.35
N VAL A 96 1.61 -13.48 -7.38
CA VAL A 96 0.77 -12.29 -7.67
C VAL A 96 1.61 -11.22 -8.39
N MET A 97 2.85 -10.98 -7.92
CA MET A 97 3.76 -10.02 -8.57
C MET A 97 4.13 -10.44 -9.99
N ALA A 98 4.44 -11.71 -10.21
CA ALA A 98 4.78 -12.25 -11.53
C ALA A 98 3.60 -12.15 -12.51
N LEU A 99 2.39 -12.45 -12.05
CA LEU A 99 1.16 -12.31 -12.84
C LEU A 99 0.89 -10.84 -13.21
N ALA A 100 0.97 -9.93 -12.25
CA ALA A 100 0.78 -8.50 -12.48
C ALA A 100 1.84 -7.95 -13.45
N TYR A 101 3.13 -8.32 -13.27
CA TYR A 101 4.21 -7.94 -14.17
C TYR A 101 3.94 -8.42 -15.61
N SER A 102 3.50 -9.67 -15.77
CA SER A 102 3.31 -10.29 -17.07
C SER A 102 2.06 -9.78 -17.81
N LEU A 103 0.99 -9.42 -17.09
CA LEU A 103 -0.26 -8.95 -17.66
C LEU A 103 -0.26 -7.45 -18.01
N ALA A 104 0.58 -6.64 -17.34
CA ALA A 104 0.59 -5.20 -17.54
C ALA A 104 0.77 -4.77 -19.01
N PRO A 105 1.75 -5.29 -19.79
CA PRO A 105 1.88 -4.96 -21.21
C PRO A 105 0.73 -5.48 -22.08
N VAL A 106 0.08 -6.59 -21.69
CA VAL A 106 -1.11 -7.10 -22.39
C VAL A 106 -2.24 -6.09 -22.28
N PHE A 107 -2.50 -5.55 -21.09
CA PHE A 107 -3.53 -4.53 -20.89
C PHE A 107 -3.16 -3.21 -21.57
N LEU A 108 -1.88 -2.82 -21.58
CA LEU A 108 -1.42 -1.65 -22.34
C LEU A 108 -1.69 -1.80 -23.85
N PHE A 109 -1.42 -2.98 -24.42
CA PHE A 109 -1.75 -3.29 -25.81
C PHE A 109 -3.26 -3.15 -26.08
N LEU A 110 -4.09 -3.74 -25.21
CA LEU A 110 -5.55 -3.68 -25.37
C LEU A 110 -6.07 -2.25 -25.28
N PHE A 111 -5.57 -1.46 -24.33
CA PHE A 111 -5.91 -0.05 -24.19
C PHE A 111 -5.51 0.77 -25.42
N ALA A 112 -4.24 0.70 -25.79
CA ALA A 112 -3.72 1.47 -26.93
C ALA A 112 -4.43 1.10 -28.25
N LYS A 113 -4.73 -0.19 -28.44
CA LYS A 113 -5.48 -0.66 -29.60
C LYS A 113 -6.95 -0.20 -29.58
N GLU A 114 -7.61 -0.20 -28.42
CA GLU A 114 -9.00 0.27 -28.31
C GLU A 114 -9.11 1.75 -28.66
N VAL A 115 -8.19 2.59 -28.19
CA VAL A 115 -8.19 4.03 -28.44
C VAL A 115 -7.83 4.33 -29.90
N SER A 116 -6.74 3.73 -30.42
CA SER A 116 -6.16 4.09 -31.73
C SER A 116 -6.70 3.29 -32.91
N GLY A 117 -7.19 2.07 -32.70
CA GLY A 117 -7.48 1.10 -33.74
C GLY A 117 -6.25 0.53 -34.48
N ARG A 118 -5.02 0.94 -34.11
CA ARG A 118 -3.75 0.58 -34.77
C ARG A 118 -3.09 -0.61 -34.09
N PHE A 119 -3.20 -1.79 -34.69
CA PHE A 119 -2.64 -3.02 -34.09
C PHE A 119 -1.13 -2.95 -33.91
N ALA A 120 -0.36 -2.65 -34.97
CA ALA A 120 1.10 -2.71 -34.96
C ALA A 120 1.73 -1.71 -33.98
N ALA A 121 1.27 -0.45 -33.98
CA ALA A 121 1.79 0.56 -33.05
C ALA A 121 1.46 0.20 -31.59
N SER A 122 0.26 -0.33 -31.33
CA SER A 122 -0.13 -0.75 -29.98
C SER A 122 0.68 -1.95 -29.50
N PHE A 123 0.96 -2.92 -30.36
CA PHE A 123 1.81 -4.06 -30.03
C PHE A 123 3.26 -3.62 -29.80
N ALA A 124 3.80 -2.74 -30.67
CA ALA A 124 5.15 -2.19 -30.50
C ALA A 124 5.30 -1.42 -29.19
N ALA A 125 4.32 -0.58 -28.81
CA ALA A 125 4.35 0.14 -27.53
C ALA A 125 4.42 -0.81 -26.33
N ALA A 126 3.59 -1.84 -26.32
CA ALA A 126 3.56 -2.83 -25.25
C ALA A 126 4.85 -3.68 -25.21
N LEU A 127 5.40 -4.02 -26.35
CA LEU A 127 6.66 -4.76 -26.46
C LEU A 127 7.84 -3.89 -25.99
N LEU A 128 7.91 -2.62 -26.41
CA LEU A 128 8.93 -1.68 -25.95
C LEU A 128 8.89 -1.56 -24.42
N TRP A 129 7.70 -1.40 -23.83
CA TRP A 129 7.55 -1.33 -22.38
C TRP A 129 7.88 -2.65 -21.67
N SER A 130 7.80 -3.79 -22.36
CA SER A 130 8.22 -5.09 -21.83
C SER A 130 9.73 -5.22 -21.68
N ILE A 131 10.51 -4.58 -22.57
CA ILE A 131 11.94 -4.86 -22.75
C ILE A 131 12.85 -3.64 -22.58
N LEU A 132 12.29 -2.44 -22.39
CA LEU A 132 13.07 -1.21 -22.22
C LEU A 132 12.62 -0.42 -20.98
N SER A 133 13.59 0.24 -20.35
CA SER A 133 13.37 1.19 -19.26
C SER A 133 13.90 2.58 -19.63
N PRO A 134 13.10 3.39 -20.36
CA PRO A 134 13.52 4.73 -20.76
C PRO A 134 13.91 5.67 -19.61
N GLY A 135 13.51 5.35 -18.37
CA GLY A 135 13.89 6.08 -17.16
C GLY A 135 15.40 6.15 -16.94
N VAL A 136 16.18 5.26 -17.55
CA VAL A 136 17.65 5.31 -17.54
C VAL A 136 18.22 6.62 -18.12
N LEU A 137 17.47 7.36 -18.92
CA LEU A 137 17.85 8.66 -19.43
C LEU A 137 17.88 9.77 -18.35
N ILE A 138 17.31 9.51 -17.17
CA ILE A 138 17.30 10.42 -16.03
C ILE A 138 18.45 10.03 -15.09
N PRO A 139 19.47 10.90 -14.85
CA PRO A 139 20.68 10.51 -14.12
C PRO A 139 20.46 9.87 -12.74
N ARG A 140 19.54 10.40 -11.93
CA ARG A 140 19.22 9.79 -10.61
C ARG A 140 18.59 8.39 -10.73
N LEU A 141 17.82 8.14 -11.78
CA LEU A 141 17.22 6.83 -12.03
C LEU A 141 18.22 5.86 -12.69
N ALA A 142 19.20 6.39 -13.45
CA ALA A 142 20.24 5.58 -14.08
C ALA A 142 21.17 4.94 -13.07
N GLN A 143 21.45 5.62 -11.95
CA GLN A 143 22.37 5.13 -10.91
C GLN A 143 21.93 3.79 -10.30
N ASP A 144 20.63 3.55 -10.19
CA ASP A 144 20.10 2.32 -9.59
C ASP A 144 20.26 1.09 -10.48
N LEU A 145 20.28 1.24 -11.81
CA LEU A 145 20.29 0.11 -12.74
C LEU A 145 21.70 -0.27 -13.21
N HIS A 146 22.62 0.68 -13.23
CA HIS A 146 24.00 0.55 -13.72
C HIS A 146 24.12 0.03 -15.17
N THR A 147 23.00 -0.28 -15.84
CA THR A 147 22.95 -0.78 -17.22
C THR A 147 21.78 -0.17 -17.98
N LEU A 148 21.94 -0.04 -19.31
CA LEU A 148 20.85 0.39 -20.23
C LEU A 148 19.74 -0.67 -20.40
N TRP A 149 20.03 -1.92 -20.05
CA TRP A 149 19.20 -3.09 -20.31
C TRP A 149 18.55 -3.65 -19.05
N GLY A 150 18.64 -2.94 -17.94
CA GLY A 150 18.00 -3.34 -16.70
C GLY A 150 16.50 -2.98 -16.70
N LEU A 151 15.64 -3.91 -16.28
CA LEU A 151 14.20 -3.69 -16.22
C LEU A 151 13.83 -3.02 -14.89
N ARG A 152 13.58 -1.73 -14.93
CA ARG A 152 13.23 -0.95 -13.74
C ARG A 152 11.95 -1.44 -13.07
N ARG A 153 10.94 -1.83 -13.84
CA ARG A 153 9.70 -2.41 -13.27
C ARG A 153 9.99 -3.65 -12.41
N LEU A 154 10.89 -4.52 -12.88
CA LEU A 154 11.27 -5.71 -12.13
C LEU A 154 12.10 -5.35 -10.89
N ARG A 155 13.04 -4.41 -11.02
CA ARG A 155 13.82 -3.91 -9.89
C ARG A 155 12.95 -3.27 -8.81
N ASN A 156 11.92 -2.53 -9.18
CA ASN A 156 10.98 -1.94 -8.23
C ASN A 156 10.23 -3.00 -7.41
N ILE A 157 9.90 -4.13 -8.00
CA ILE A 157 9.24 -5.24 -7.30
C ILE A 157 10.22 -5.87 -6.31
N VAL A 158 11.42 -6.24 -6.80
CA VAL A 158 12.36 -7.09 -6.08
C VAL A 158 13.15 -6.30 -5.06
N PHE A 159 13.74 -5.18 -5.45
CA PHE A 159 14.64 -4.41 -4.59
C PHE A 159 13.90 -3.43 -3.67
N TRP A 160 12.85 -2.75 -4.19
CA TRP A 160 12.12 -1.76 -3.41
C TRP A 160 10.86 -2.31 -2.75
N GLY A 161 10.45 -3.55 -3.06
CA GLY A 161 9.21 -4.16 -2.53
C GLY A 161 7.93 -3.42 -2.96
N GLU A 162 7.94 -2.75 -4.11
CA GLU A 162 6.81 -1.95 -4.63
C GLU A 162 5.69 -2.81 -5.25
N GLY A 163 5.32 -3.90 -4.56
CA GLY A 163 4.30 -4.84 -5.03
C GLY A 163 2.95 -4.20 -5.31
N PRO A 164 2.36 -3.43 -4.39
CA PRO A 164 1.08 -2.77 -4.64
C PRO A 164 1.12 -1.81 -5.83
N HIS A 165 2.23 -1.09 -6.05
CA HIS A 165 2.41 -0.23 -7.22
C HIS A 165 2.48 -1.03 -8.52
N ASN A 166 3.13 -2.20 -8.50
CA ASN A 166 3.16 -3.10 -9.67
C ASN A 166 1.76 -3.61 -10.03
N ILE A 167 0.93 -3.95 -9.04
CA ILE A 167 -0.47 -4.34 -9.27
C ILE A 167 -1.26 -3.15 -9.83
N ALA A 168 -1.10 -1.95 -9.27
CA ALA A 168 -1.73 -0.73 -9.78
C ALA A 168 -1.34 -0.47 -11.24
N LEU A 169 -0.06 -0.61 -11.56
CA LEU A 169 0.50 -0.43 -12.91
C LEU A 169 -0.04 -1.47 -13.91
N CYS A 170 -0.35 -2.68 -13.45
CA CYS A 170 -1.04 -3.70 -14.25
C CYS A 170 -2.50 -3.32 -14.50
N LEU A 171 -3.21 -2.93 -13.46
CA LEU A 171 -4.65 -2.66 -13.51
C LEU A 171 -4.98 -1.31 -14.17
N LEU A 172 -4.08 -0.32 -14.12
CA LEU A 172 -4.28 1.00 -14.71
C LEU A 172 -4.63 0.94 -16.21
N PRO A 173 -3.83 0.32 -17.10
CA PRO A 173 -4.20 0.22 -18.51
C PRO A 173 -5.45 -0.65 -18.74
N ALA A 174 -5.77 -1.62 -17.87
CA ALA A 174 -7.03 -2.36 -17.92
C ALA A 174 -8.23 -1.45 -17.61
N ALA A 175 -8.12 -0.60 -16.57
CA ALA A 175 -9.16 0.38 -16.25
C ALA A 175 -9.35 1.38 -17.40
N LEU A 176 -8.26 1.93 -17.94
CA LEU A 176 -8.29 2.86 -19.07
C LEU A 176 -8.87 2.20 -20.33
N TRP A 177 -8.58 0.92 -20.59
CA TRP A 177 -9.18 0.16 -21.67
C TRP A 177 -10.71 0.06 -21.53
N LEU A 178 -11.20 -0.30 -20.34
CA LEU A 178 -12.64 -0.41 -20.08
C LEU A 178 -13.32 0.97 -20.07
N MET A 179 -12.67 2.01 -19.58
CA MET A 179 -13.14 3.39 -19.68
C MET A 179 -13.23 3.84 -21.14
N ALA A 180 -12.21 3.58 -21.98
CA ALA A 180 -12.23 3.90 -23.40
C ALA A 180 -13.38 3.18 -24.13
N ARG A 181 -13.65 1.91 -23.81
CA ARG A 181 -14.81 1.18 -24.32
C ARG A 181 -16.15 1.78 -23.90
N TYR A 182 -16.23 2.27 -22.66
CA TYR A 182 -17.41 2.97 -22.17
C TYR A 182 -17.59 4.32 -22.87
N LEU A 183 -16.55 5.14 -22.98
CA LEU A 183 -16.59 6.45 -23.67
C LEU A 183 -16.97 6.32 -25.15
N LYS A 184 -16.55 5.23 -25.80
CA LYS A 184 -16.86 4.94 -27.20
C LYS A 184 -18.31 4.52 -27.41
N ARG A 185 -18.86 3.75 -26.49
CA ARG A 185 -20.23 3.24 -26.54
C ARG A 185 -20.78 3.18 -25.12
N PRO A 186 -21.37 4.25 -24.63
CA PRO A 186 -21.93 4.29 -23.28
C PRO A 186 -23.00 3.20 -23.07
N GLY A 187 -23.09 2.69 -21.84
CA GLY A 187 -24.08 1.68 -21.44
C GLY A 187 -23.76 1.17 -20.02
N PHE A 188 -24.79 0.77 -19.28
CA PHE A 188 -24.68 0.36 -17.89
C PHE A 188 -23.67 -0.77 -17.66
N ARG A 189 -23.68 -1.80 -18.51
CA ARG A 189 -22.71 -2.91 -18.42
C ARG A 189 -21.26 -2.43 -18.51
N ARG A 190 -20.97 -1.50 -19.43
CA ARG A 190 -19.61 -0.95 -19.57
C ARG A 190 -19.25 0.00 -18.45
N PHE A 191 -20.24 0.76 -17.93
CA PHE A 191 -20.04 1.58 -16.74
C PHE A 191 -19.67 0.72 -15.54
N GLY A 192 -20.43 -0.34 -15.25
CA GLY A 192 -20.15 -1.26 -14.16
C GLY A 192 -18.76 -1.88 -14.26
N ALA A 193 -18.40 -2.41 -15.45
CA ALA A 193 -17.08 -3.01 -15.67
C ALA A 193 -15.93 -1.99 -15.52
N ALA A 194 -16.10 -0.77 -16.05
CA ALA A 194 -15.10 0.30 -15.91
C ALA A 194 -14.99 0.77 -14.46
N GLY A 195 -16.12 0.93 -13.74
CA GLY A 195 -16.15 1.29 -12.33
C GLY A 195 -15.45 0.28 -11.43
N LEU A 196 -15.69 -1.02 -11.66
CA LEU A 196 -14.98 -2.10 -10.94
C LEU A 196 -13.47 -2.07 -11.19
N ALA A 197 -13.06 -1.84 -12.46
CA ALA A 197 -11.63 -1.76 -12.78
C ALA A 197 -10.97 -0.52 -12.16
N VAL A 198 -11.64 0.64 -12.15
CA VAL A 198 -11.17 1.84 -11.45
C VAL A 198 -11.05 1.58 -9.95
N ALA A 199 -12.07 0.98 -9.33
CA ALA A 199 -12.03 0.60 -7.92
C ALA A 199 -10.87 -0.36 -7.61
N ALA A 200 -10.62 -1.35 -8.49
CA ALA A 200 -9.52 -2.29 -8.32
C ALA A 200 -8.15 -1.58 -8.31
N VAL A 201 -7.92 -0.60 -9.21
CA VAL A 201 -6.70 0.22 -9.18
C VAL A 201 -6.61 0.99 -7.86
N MET A 202 -7.70 1.63 -7.44
CA MET A 202 -7.73 2.42 -6.21
C MET A 202 -7.52 1.58 -4.94
N LEU A 203 -7.90 0.29 -4.94
CA LEU A 203 -7.71 -0.64 -3.82
C LEU A 203 -6.27 -1.14 -3.66
N THR A 204 -5.37 -0.84 -4.59
CA THR A 204 -3.97 -1.29 -4.51
C THR A 204 -3.12 -0.44 -3.59
N ASN A 205 -3.07 0.86 -3.86
CA ASN A 205 -2.26 1.83 -3.11
C ASN A 205 -2.70 3.27 -3.41
N ALA A 206 -2.19 4.24 -2.63
CA ALA A 206 -2.47 5.66 -2.82
C ALA A 206 -1.99 6.19 -4.19
N PHE A 207 -0.89 5.66 -4.73
CA PHE A 207 -0.41 6.01 -6.08
C PHE A 207 -1.42 5.59 -7.14
N GLY A 208 -2.04 4.40 -7.01
CA GLY A 208 -3.09 3.92 -7.90
C GLY A 208 -4.29 4.87 -7.97
N ILE A 209 -4.68 5.47 -6.84
CA ILE A 209 -5.76 6.47 -6.80
C ILE A 209 -5.40 7.69 -7.63
N LEU A 210 -4.19 8.22 -7.44
CA LEU A 210 -3.71 9.41 -8.16
C LEU A 210 -3.51 9.11 -9.65
N THR A 211 -2.85 7.99 -9.98
CA THR A 211 -2.54 7.65 -11.38
C THR A 211 -3.80 7.37 -12.19
N VAL A 212 -4.79 6.63 -11.65
CA VAL A 212 -6.04 6.38 -12.39
C VAL A 212 -6.85 7.66 -12.57
N SER A 213 -6.88 8.54 -11.55
CA SER A 213 -7.62 9.82 -11.61
C SER A 213 -7.01 10.77 -12.64
N ILE A 214 -5.70 10.98 -12.59
CA ILE A 214 -4.97 11.81 -13.56
C ILE A 214 -5.10 11.23 -14.97
N SER A 215 -4.90 9.93 -15.13
CA SER A 215 -4.97 9.25 -16.43
C SER A 215 -6.36 9.30 -17.05
N ALA A 216 -7.42 9.20 -16.23
CA ALA A 216 -8.80 9.34 -16.68
C ALA A 216 -9.08 10.74 -17.25
N VAL A 217 -8.57 11.79 -16.59
CA VAL A 217 -8.67 13.17 -17.08
C VAL A 217 -7.89 13.33 -18.39
N ILE A 218 -6.67 12.80 -18.47
CA ILE A 218 -5.84 12.87 -19.69
C ILE A 218 -6.52 12.12 -20.85
N LEU A 219 -7.11 10.94 -20.57
CA LEU A 219 -7.86 10.17 -21.56
C LEU A 219 -9.06 10.98 -22.09
N LEU A 220 -9.79 11.64 -21.21
CA LEU A 220 -10.92 12.50 -21.57
C LEU A 220 -10.47 13.71 -22.42
N VAL A 221 -9.36 14.35 -22.07
CA VAL A 221 -8.78 15.48 -22.84
C VAL A 221 -8.32 15.03 -24.22
N ALA A 222 -7.77 13.82 -24.34
CA ALA A 222 -7.35 13.25 -25.61
C ALA A 222 -8.52 12.69 -26.44
N TRP A 223 -9.70 12.58 -25.86
CA TRP A 223 -10.86 12.00 -26.55
C TRP A 223 -11.37 12.93 -27.66
N PRO A 224 -11.67 12.40 -28.87
CA PRO A 224 -12.04 13.22 -30.03
C PRO A 224 -13.30 14.09 -29.81
N GLN A 225 -14.21 13.58 -28.99
CA GLN A 225 -15.48 14.24 -28.67
C GLN A 225 -15.54 14.53 -27.18
N PHE A 226 -15.02 15.69 -26.78
CA PHE A 226 -15.15 16.18 -25.41
C PHE A 226 -16.51 16.86 -25.25
N ASP A 227 -17.32 16.33 -24.34
CA ASP A 227 -18.61 16.92 -23.97
C ASP A 227 -18.85 16.80 -22.45
N ARG A 228 -19.84 17.56 -21.97
CA ARG A 228 -20.18 17.60 -20.53
C ARG A 228 -20.66 16.25 -19.99
N LEU A 229 -21.31 15.43 -20.84
CA LEU A 229 -21.80 14.11 -20.44
C LEU A 229 -20.65 13.13 -20.18
N ARG A 230 -19.62 13.13 -21.04
CA ARG A 230 -18.42 12.32 -20.84
C ARG A 230 -17.61 12.78 -19.63
N LEU A 231 -17.55 14.09 -19.39
CA LEU A 231 -16.95 14.64 -18.17
C LEU A 231 -17.68 14.13 -16.92
N ALA A 232 -19.01 14.27 -16.88
CA ALA A 232 -19.82 13.78 -15.76
C ALA A 232 -19.70 12.25 -15.59
N ALA A 233 -19.67 11.51 -16.70
CA ALA A 233 -19.50 10.06 -16.69
C ALA A 233 -18.13 9.64 -16.13
N THR A 234 -17.05 10.33 -16.52
CA THR A 234 -15.72 10.07 -15.98
C THR A 234 -15.67 10.40 -14.48
N GLY A 235 -16.23 11.52 -14.07
CA GLY A 235 -16.39 11.88 -12.65
C GLY A 235 -17.20 10.82 -11.88
N GLY A 236 -18.30 10.34 -12.48
CA GLY A 236 -19.12 9.27 -11.91
C GLY A 236 -18.37 7.95 -11.74
N LEU A 237 -17.49 7.57 -12.69
CA LEU A 237 -16.64 6.38 -12.57
C LEU A 237 -15.60 6.52 -11.44
N LEU A 238 -14.96 7.69 -11.33
CA LEU A 238 -13.99 7.95 -10.27
C LEU A 238 -14.68 7.98 -8.89
N LEU A 239 -15.86 8.62 -8.79
CA LEU A 239 -16.65 8.61 -7.57
C LEU A 239 -17.11 7.21 -7.19
N ALA A 240 -17.59 6.41 -8.15
CA ALA A 240 -17.99 5.04 -7.90
C ALA A 240 -16.80 4.19 -7.40
N GLY A 241 -15.61 4.37 -7.98
CA GLY A 241 -14.37 3.77 -7.48
C GLY A 241 -14.05 4.18 -6.06
N TYR A 242 -14.14 5.49 -5.74
CA TYR A 242 -13.90 6.00 -4.39
C TYR A 242 -14.92 5.46 -3.36
N LEU A 243 -16.19 5.36 -3.71
CA LEU A 243 -17.21 4.80 -2.81
C LEU A 243 -16.92 3.33 -2.46
N VAL A 244 -16.29 2.56 -3.35
CA VAL A 244 -15.85 1.20 -3.04
C VAL A 244 -14.74 1.18 -1.99
N ILE A 245 -13.81 2.14 -2.05
CA ILE A 245 -12.63 2.18 -1.16
C ILE A 245 -12.81 3.03 0.09
N CYS A 246 -13.96 3.71 0.26
CA CYS A 246 -14.14 4.75 1.29
C CYS A 246 -13.89 4.27 2.72
N ARG A 247 -14.05 2.96 3.01
CA ARG A 247 -13.68 2.36 4.29
C ARG A 247 -12.18 2.38 4.56
N PHE A 248 -11.37 2.17 3.52
CA PHE A 248 -9.90 2.07 3.63
C PHE A 248 -9.21 3.41 3.46
N LEU A 249 -9.91 4.40 2.95
CA LEU A 249 -9.42 5.76 2.80
C LEU A 249 -10.57 6.75 3.02
N PRO A 250 -11.14 6.82 4.24
CA PRO A 250 -12.16 7.81 4.55
C PRO A 250 -11.57 9.23 4.53
N PRO A 251 -12.39 10.29 4.45
CA PRO A 251 -11.90 11.67 4.47
C PRO A 251 -11.06 12.04 5.70
N ALA A 252 -11.29 11.38 6.83
CA ALA A 252 -10.49 11.57 8.05
C ALA A 252 -9.06 11.05 7.85
N GLU A 253 -8.90 9.89 7.20
CA GLU A 253 -7.60 9.29 6.89
C GLU A 253 -6.82 10.12 5.87
N ILE A 254 -7.48 10.65 4.85
CA ILE A 254 -6.86 11.59 3.88
C ILE A 254 -6.29 12.82 4.60
N ARG A 255 -6.99 13.33 5.62
CA ARG A 255 -6.50 14.46 6.43
C ARG A 255 -5.28 14.05 7.29
N LEU A 256 -5.31 12.86 7.86
CA LEU A 256 -4.21 12.31 8.64
C LEU A 256 -2.95 12.15 7.77
N LEU A 257 -3.08 11.52 6.61
CA LEU A 257 -2.00 11.40 5.63
C LEU A 257 -1.44 12.76 5.19
N ALA A 258 -2.31 13.74 4.94
CA ALA A 258 -1.88 15.09 4.58
C ALA A 258 -1.13 15.80 5.72
N ALA A 259 -1.46 15.52 6.98
CA ALA A 259 -0.76 16.05 8.14
C ALA A 259 0.58 15.34 8.41
N SER A 260 0.72 14.09 7.98
CA SER A 260 1.91 13.25 8.21
C SER A 260 2.96 13.37 7.10
N SER A 261 3.01 14.50 6.40
CA SER A 261 3.85 14.72 5.21
C SER A 261 5.34 14.44 5.42
N GLN A 262 5.84 14.65 6.62
CA GLN A 262 7.25 14.39 6.94
C GLN A 262 7.60 12.90 6.96
N VAL A 263 6.63 12.05 7.30
CA VAL A 263 6.79 10.60 7.39
C VAL A 263 6.49 9.93 6.05
N SER A 264 5.51 10.43 5.29
CA SER A 264 5.08 9.85 4.02
C SER A 264 6.02 10.13 2.84
N GLY A 265 7.19 10.74 3.09
CA GLY A 265 8.21 10.97 2.05
C GLY A 265 7.88 12.09 1.07
N GLY A 266 7.04 13.04 1.47
CA GLY A 266 6.73 14.22 0.67
C GLY A 266 6.32 15.40 1.53
N ASP A 267 6.75 16.59 1.20
CA ASP A 267 6.17 17.79 1.79
C ASP A 267 4.83 18.07 1.12
N PHE A 268 3.73 17.63 1.73
CA PHE A 268 2.37 17.92 1.29
C PHE A 268 1.93 19.36 1.59
N ARG A 269 2.80 20.16 2.16
CA ARG A 269 2.54 21.58 2.30
C ARG A 269 2.63 22.22 0.93
N TYR A 270 1.50 22.46 0.33
CA TYR A 270 1.42 23.23 -0.91
C TYR A 270 1.81 24.69 -0.65
N THR A 271 3.13 24.91 -0.62
CA THR A 271 3.67 26.28 -0.56
C THR A 271 3.32 27.02 -1.85
N PHE A 272 3.33 28.34 -1.81
CA PHE A 272 3.09 29.16 -2.99
C PHE A 272 4.00 28.79 -4.16
N ARG A 273 5.26 28.41 -3.88
CA ARG A 273 6.23 27.92 -4.88
C ARG A 273 5.76 26.62 -5.54
N ILE A 274 5.29 25.66 -4.78
CA ILE A 274 4.78 24.37 -5.30
C ILE A 274 3.49 24.61 -6.13
N LEU A 275 2.61 25.48 -5.67
CA LEU A 275 1.40 25.84 -6.42
C LEU A 275 1.74 26.53 -7.76
N LEU A 276 2.74 27.40 -7.80
CA LEU A 276 3.21 28.00 -9.05
C LEU A 276 3.79 26.96 -10.01
N LEU A 277 4.60 26.02 -9.51
CA LEU A 277 5.14 24.93 -10.33
C LEU A 277 4.04 24.00 -10.84
N ALA A 278 3.05 23.69 -10.02
CA ALA A 278 1.89 22.92 -10.44
C ALA A 278 1.09 23.64 -11.52
N ALA A 279 0.85 24.95 -11.35
CA ALA A 279 0.19 25.79 -12.35
C ALA A 279 1.00 25.86 -13.65
N ALA A 280 2.31 26.00 -13.57
CA ALA A 280 3.21 25.99 -14.74
C ALA A 280 3.14 24.64 -15.47
N LEU A 281 3.20 23.52 -14.75
CA LEU A 281 3.05 22.19 -15.35
C LEU A 281 1.67 22.04 -16.00
N LEU A 282 0.60 22.46 -15.34
CA LEU A 282 -0.75 22.43 -15.92
C LEU A 282 -0.84 23.28 -17.19
N ALA A 283 -0.23 24.46 -17.23
CA ALA A 283 -0.18 25.31 -18.42
C ALA A 283 0.58 24.62 -19.57
N VAL A 284 1.71 23.98 -19.28
CA VAL A 284 2.48 23.18 -20.27
C VAL A 284 1.63 22.03 -20.81
N LEU A 285 0.95 21.29 -19.91
CA LEU A 285 0.09 20.17 -20.29
C LEU A 285 -1.11 20.64 -21.14
N ALA A 286 -1.73 21.76 -20.78
CA ALA A 286 -2.82 22.36 -21.56
C ALA A 286 -2.33 22.82 -22.95
N GLY A 287 -1.16 23.46 -23.03
CA GLY A 287 -0.54 23.84 -24.30
C GLY A 287 -0.21 22.62 -25.17
N LEU A 288 0.39 21.58 -24.58
CA LEU A 288 0.69 20.33 -25.27
C LEU A 288 -0.59 19.64 -25.75
N ALA A 289 -1.64 19.61 -24.92
CA ALA A 289 -2.94 19.05 -25.29
C ALA A 289 -3.57 19.82 -26.46
N ALA A 290 -3.48 21.15 -26.48
CA ALA A 290 -3.99 22.00 -27.55
C ALA A 290 -3.21 21.79 -28.87
N ILE A 291 -1.88 21.73 -28.81
CA ILE A 291 -1.02 21.50 -29.98
C ILE A 291 -1.24 20.07 -30.53
N SER A 292 -1.25 19.06 -29.65
CA SER A 292 -1.37 17.65 -30.03
C SER A 292 -2.73 17.29 -30.63
N ARG A 293 -3.79 18.06 -30.38
CA ARG A 293 -5.09 17.93 -31.07
C ARG A 293 -4.95 18.04 -32.60
N ARG A 294 -3.99 18.86 -33.07
CA ARG A 294 -3.71 18.99 -34.52
C ARG A 294 -3.19 17.69 -35.13
N TRP A 295 -2.66 16.78 -34.32
CA TRP A 295 -2.15 15.49 -34.80
C TRP A 295 -3.27 14.53 -35.22
N ARG A 296 -4.51 14.74 -34.78
CA ARG A 296 -5.68 13.91 -35.05
C ARG A 296 -5.45 12.42 -34.72
N ASP A 297 -4.65 12.19 -33.68
CA ASP A 297 -4.29 10.87 -33.17
C ASP A 297 -4.49 10.88 -31.64
N PRO A 298 -5.66 10.37 -31.17
CA PRO A 298 -6.00 10.42 -29.75
C PRO A 298 -5.00 9.66 -28.87
N MET A 299 -4.45 8.54 -29.38
CA MET A 299 -3.50 7.76 -28.58
C MET A 299 -2.15 8.46 -28.46
N LEU A 300 -1.64 9.07 -29.53
CA LEU A 300 -0.42 9.85 -29.48
C LEU A 300 -0.60 11.11 -28.59
N GLN A 301 -1.77 11.74 -28.65
CA GLN A 301 -2.12 12.86 -27.77
C GLN A 301 -2.13 12.42 -26.30
N PHE A 302 -2.82 11.32 -25.99
CA PHE A 302 -2.83 10.73 -24.64
C PHE A 302 -1.40 10.46 -24.18
N ALA A 303 -0.62 9.74 -24.97
CA ALA A 303 0.75 9.36 -24.64
C ALA A 303 1.64 10.56 -24.37
N ALA A 304 1.57 11.61 -25.19
CA ALA A 304 2.38 12.82 -25.03
C ALA A 304 2.02 13.56 -23.74
N VAL A 305 0.73 13.78 -23.47
CA VAL A 305 0.28 14.48 -22.26
C VAL A 305 0.55 13.65 -21.01
N PHE A 306 0.35 12.33 -21.07
CA PHE A 306 0.62 11.40 -19.98
C PHE A 306 2.11 11.36 -19.61
N SER A 307 2.99 11.22 -20.61
CA SER A 307 4.46 11.25 -20.40
C SER A 307 4.93 12.59 -19.86
N ALA A 308 4.39 13.69 -20.40
CA ALA A 308 4.75 15.03 -19.93
C ALA A 308 4.26 15.30 -18.50
N CYS A 309 3.09 14.77 -18.13
CA CYS A 309 2.55 14.90 -16.77
C CYS A 309 3.43 14.18 -15.75
N PHE A 310 3.60 12.87 -15.90
CA PHE A 310 4.38 12.08 -14.94
C PHE A 310 5.89 12.38 -15.06
N GLY A 311 6.39 12.64 -16.27
CA GLY A 311 7.76 13.10 -16.46
C GLY A 311 8.03 14.46 -15.82
N GLY A 312 7.10 15.40 -15.91
CA GLY A 312 7.19 16.69 -15.24
C GLY A 312 7.22 16.56 -13.71
N VAL A 313 6.36 15.68 -13.14
CA VAL A 313 6.37 15.37 -11.71
C VAL A 313 7.73 14.79 -11.28
N VAL A 314 8.24 13.81 -12.02
CA VAL A 314 9.55 13.17 -11.73
C VAL A 314 10.70 14.18 -11.88
N VAL A 315 10.72 14.96 -12.97
CA VAL A 315 11.81 15.93 -13.20
C VAL A 315 11.83 16.99 -12.11
N VAL A 316 10.68 17.55 -11.72
CA VAL A 316 10.61 18.55 -10.64
C VAL A 316 11.10 17.97 -9.30
N SER A 317 10.89 16.69 -9.04
CA SER A 317 11.35 16.03 -7.81
C SER A 317 12.87 15.91 -7.71
N LEU A 318 13.61 16.04 -8.81
CA LEU A 318 15.07 16.04 -8.79
C LEU A 318 15.68 17.24 -8.04
N TRP A 319 14.89 18.29 -7.82
CA TRP A 319 15.23 19.46 -7.00
C TRP A 319 14.54 19.44 -5.63
N ASP A 320 14.14 18.24 -5.14
CA ASP A 320 13.45 18.04 -3.86
C ASP A 320 12.12 18.81 -3.75
N LEU A 321 11.46 19.04 -4.90
CA LEU A 321 10.18 19.71 -5.02
C LEU A 321 9.11 18.68 -5.42
N ASN A 322 8.29 18.29 -4.47
CA ASN A 322 7.28 17.27 -4.69
C ASN A 322 5.93 17.86 -5.08
N LEU A 323 5.54 17.71 -6.35
CA LEU A 323 4.20 18.06 -6.85
C LEU A 323 3.13 17.03 -6.45
N LEU A 324 3.54 15.79 -6.31
CA LEU A 324 2.74 14.66 -5.80
C LEU A 324 3.53 13.93 -4.71
N PRO A 325 2.84 13.21 -3.82
CA PRO A 325 3.53 12.39 -2.82
C PRO A 325 4.53 11.44 -3.46
N GLN A 326 5.74 11.36 -2.90
CA GLN A 326 6.82 10.47 -3.37
C GLN A 326 7.02 10.55 -4.90
N ALA A 327 7.16 11.76 -5.40
CA ALA A 327 7.09 12.13 -6.80
C ALA A 327 8.02 11.32 -7.72
N LEU A 328 9.18 10.86 -7.22
CA LEU A 328 10.11 10.04 -7.99
C LEU A 328 9.52 8.69 -8.40
N ARG A 329 8.58 8.12 -7.64
CA ARG A 329 7.99 6.79 -7.92
C ARG A 329 7.15 6.75 -9.20
N TYR A 330 6.67 7.90 -9.69
CA TYR A 330 5.90 7.98 -10.95
C TYR A 330 6.74 7.83 -12.22
N HIS A 331 8.04 7.55 -12.09
CA HIS A 331 8.91 7.28 -13.25
C HIS A 331 8.45 6.06 -14.05
N ILE A 332 7.74 5.09 -13.44
CA ILE A 332 7.27 3.88 -14.14
C ILE A 332 6.10 4.21 -15.07
N GLU A 333 5.17 5.07 -14.64
CA GLU A 333 4.11 5.61 -15.48
C GLU A 333 4.70 6.43 -16.63
N MET A 334 5.69 7.27 -16.35
CA MET A 334 6.43 8.01 -17.38
C MET A 334 7.02 7.05 -18.43
N GLU A 335 7.66 5.95 -18.02
CA GLU A 335 8.23 4.95 -18.93
C GLU A 335 7.17 4.33 -19.84
N ALA A 336 6.01 3.94 -19.31
CA ALA A 336 4.89 3.44 -20.11
C ALA A 336 4.44 4.48 -21.15
N GLY A 337 4.34 5.74 -20.75
CA GLY A 337 4.00 6.85 -21.63
C GLY A 337 5.03 7.07 -22.72
N LEU A 338 6.34 7.07 -22.39
CA LEU A 338 7.41 7.23 -23.36
C LEU A 338 7.43 6.09 -24.40
N CYS A 339 7.18 4.85 -23.99
CA CYS A 339 7.06 3.72 -24.92
C CYS A 339 5.85 3.89 -25.88
N LEU A 340 4.72 4.41 -25.37
CA LEU A 340 3.58 4.77 -26.22
C LEU A 340 3.95 5.89 -27.20
N VAL A 341 4.60 6.96 -26.74
CA VAL A 341 5.05 8.06 -27.62
C VAL A 341 5.97 7.52 -28.71
N ALA A 342 7.00 6.75 -28.34
CA ALA A 342 7.96 6.19 -29.31
C ALA A 342 7.28 5.35 -30.39
N ALA A 343 6.37 4.44 -30.00
CA ALA A 343 5.67 3.56 -30.95
C ALA A 343 4.71 4.33 -31.86
N PHE A 344 3.91 5.26 -31.33
CA PHE A 344 2.90 5.97 -32.11
C PHE A 344 3.51 7.10 -32.95
N ALA A 345 4.53 7.80 -32.47
CA ALA A 345 5.29 8.75 -33.26
C ALA A 345 6.08 8.03 -34.38
N GLY A 346 6.77 6.92 -34.05
CA GLY A 346 7.44 6.08 -35.02
C GLY A 346 6.52 5.57 -36.12
N ALA A 347 5.33 5.07 -35.75
CA ALA A 347 4.31 4.63 -36.72
C ALA A 347 3.75 5.79 -37.57
N ARG A 348 3.81 7.03 -37.09
CA ARG A 348 3.45 8.21 -37.88
C ARG A 348 4.54 8.57 -38.89
N LEU A 349 5.79 8.56 -38.45
CA LEU A 349 6.95 8.80 -39.32
C LEU A 349 7.13 7.68 -40.33
N GLY A 350 6.87 6.44 -39.94
CA GLY A 350 6.96 5.25 -40.81
C GLY A 350 6.00 5.25 -42.00
N LYS A 351 5.00 6.13 -42.04
CA LYS A 351 4.16 6.32 -43.24
C LYS A 351 4.92 6.82 -44.46
N TRP A 352 6.08 7.39 -44.25
CA TRP A 352 6.97 7.86 -45.32
C TRP A 352 7.95 6.78 -45.80
N VAL A 353 7.99 5.63 -45.10
CA VAL A 353 8.86 4.49 -45.42
C VAL A 353 8.11 3.51 -46.35
N PRO A 354 8.72 3.06 -47.43
CA PRO A 354 8.13 2.03 -48.29
C PRO A 354 7.78 0.77 -47.52
N SER A 355 6.67 0.12 -47.87
CA SER A 355 6.14 -1.03 -47.12
C SER A 355 7.10 -2.22 -47.06
N TRP A 356 7.91 -2.44 -48.09
CA TRP A 356 8.93 -3.49 -48.13
C TRP A 356 10.04 -3.23 -47.14
N VAL A 357 10.54 -1.96 -47.05
CA VAL A 357 11.54 -1.56 -46.05
C VAL A 357 11.00 -1.74 -44.64
N ALA A 358 9.73 -1.36 -44.40
CA ALA A 358 9.11 -1.52 -43.09
C ALA A 358 8.93 -3.01 -42.73
N HIS A 359 8.66 -3.87 -43.70
CA HIS A 359 8.54 -5.32 -43.50
C HIS A 359 9.90 -5.94 -43.15
N ASP A 360 10.95 -5.63 -43.93
CA ASP A 360 12.29 -6.13 -43.73
C ASP A 360 12.86 -5.64 -42.39
N ALA A 361 12.66 -4.35 -42.08
CA ALA A 361 13.04 -3.80 -40.78
C ALA A 361 12.33 -4.49 -39.58
N ALA A 362 11.06 -4.85 -39.74
CA ALA A 362 10.32 -5.62 -38.73
C ALA A 362 10.89 -7.03 -38.55
N ILE A 363 11.25 -7.72 -39.61
CA ILE A 363 11.91 -9.04 -39.54
C ILE A 363 13.29 -8.91 -38.89
N LEU A 364 14.11 -7.98 -39.36
CA LEU A 364 15.45 -7.73 -38.84
C LEU A 364 15.44 -7.33 -37.36
N SER A 365 14.38 -6.63 -36.90
CA SER A 365 14.23 -6.24 -35.50
C SER A 365 14.03 -7.43 -34.54
N LEU A 366 13.64 -8.61 -35.05
CA LEU A 366 13.51 -9.81 -34.22
C LEU A 366 14.82 -10.24 -33.59
N VAL A 367 15.97 -10.03 -34.27
CA VAL A 367 17.29 -10.37 -33.75
C VAL A 367 17.64 -9.54 -32.53
N PRO A 368 17.68 -8.19 -32.59
CA PRO A 368 17.97 -7.39 -31.42
C PRO A 368 16.93 -7.53 -30.31
N ILE A 369 15.63 -7.71 -30.63
CA ILE A 369 14.59 -7.96 -29.63
C ILE A 369 14.87 -9.27 -28.90
N SER A 370 15.17 -10.36 -29.60
CA SER A 370 15.49 -11.65 -28.97
C SER A 370 16.74 -11.55 -28.08
N TRP A 371 17.76 -10.80 -28.53
CA TRP A 371 18.96 -10.57 -27.75
C TRP A 371 18.66 -9.74 -26.48
N ILE A 372 17.83 -8.68 -26.57
CA ILE A 372 17.42 -7.88 -25.39
C ILE A 372 16.65 -8.77 -24.42
N VAL A 373 15.66 -9.55 -24.88
CA VAL A 373 14.90 -10.47 -24.01
C VAL A 373 15.83 -11.46 -23.30
N TRP A 374 16.84 -11.97 -24.01
CA TRP A 374 17.84 -12.85 -23.39
C TRP A 374 18.66 -12.13 -22.29
N GLN A 375 19.07 -10.88 -22.55
CA GLN A 375 19.74 -10.04 -21.54
C GLN A 375 18.84 -9.75 -20.33
N ASP A 376 17.57 -9.44 -20.57
CA ASP A 376 16.56 -9.19 -19.53
C ASP A 376 16.32 -10.43 -18.67
N CYS A 377 16.25 -11.62 -19.28
CA CYS A 377 16.19 -12.88 -18.52
C CYS A 377 17.46 -13.10 -17.68
N GLY A 378 18.62 -12.74 -18.21
CA GLY A 378 19.89 -12.79 -17.47
C GLY A 378 19.91 -11.79 -16.31
N PHE A 379 19.41 -10.57 -16.51
CA PHE A 379 19.25 -9.57 -15.46
C PHE A 379 18.30 -10.05 -14.36
N ALA A 380 17.13 -10.56 -14.74
CA ALA A 380 16.13 -11.07 -13.81
C ALA A 380 16.68 -12.20 -12.92
N ARG A 381 17.43 -13.15 -13.51
CA ARG A 381 18.05 -14.26 -12.76
C ARG A 381 19.10 -13.79 -11.76
N ARG A 382 19.81 -12.69 -12.03
CA ARG A 382 20.77 -12.11 -11.07
C ARG A 382 20.07 -11.30 -9.98
N LEU A 383 18.95 -10.69 -10.30
CA LEU A 383 18.19 -9.87 -9.38
C LEU A 383 17.33 -10.71 -8.42
N ILE A 384 16.72 -11.78 -8.94
CA ILE A 384 15.79 -12.64 -8.18
C ILE A 384 16.60 -13.85 -7.70
N GLN A 385 17.21 -13.73 -6.52
CA GLN A 385 17.96 -14.80 -5.88
C GLN A 385 17.16 -15.36 -4.71
N PRO A 386 17.06 -16.69 -4.58
CA PRO A 386 16.38 -17.30 -3.44
C PRO A 386 17.20 -17.11 -2.16
N ALA A 387 16.51 -16.75 -1.07
CA ALA A 387 17.13 -16.62 0.25
C ALA A 387 17.40 -17.97 0.91
N ASP A 388 18.53 -18.05 1.64
CA ASP A 388 18.68 -19.00 2.74
C ASP A 388 18.04 -18.35 4.00
N ILE A 389 16.75 -18.62 4.19
CA ILE A 389 15.95 -17.97 5.23
C ILE A 389 16.55 -18.16 6.63
N ALA A 390 17.17 -19.31 6.89
CA ALA A 390 17.78 -19.63 8.19
C ALA A 390 18.93 -18.68 8.55
N ARG A 391 19.55 -18.06 7.55
CA ARG A 391 20.64 -17.07 7.75
C ARG A 391 20.15 -15.64 7.82
N SER A 392 18.89 -15.39 7.48
CA SER A 392 18.35 -14.02 7.51
C SER A 392 18.21 -13.50 8.94
N ALA A 393 18.50 -12.21 9.14
CA ALA A 393 18.36 -11.56 10.45
C ALA A 393 16.93 -11.65 10.98
N PRO A 394 15.87 -11.28 10.20
CA PRO A 394 14.50 -11.33 10.69
C PRO A 394 14.05 -12.74 11.10
N PHE A 395 14.47 -13.80 10.38
CA PHE A 395 14.11 -15.16 10.77
C PHE A 395 14.78 -15.58 12.10
N ARG A 396 16.09 -15.31 12.27
CA ARG A 396 16.80 -15.67 13.51
C ARG A 396 16.21 -14.93 14.72
N GLN A 397 15.97 -13.62 14.57
CA GLN A 397 15.36 -12.79 15.60
C GLN A 397 13.96 -13.29 15.97
N ALA A 398 13.12 -13.55 14.98
CA ALA A 398 11.76 -14.03 15.18
C ALA A 398 11.71 -15.45 15.77
N ASN A 399 12.62 -16.35 15.34
CA ASN A 399 12.70 -17.70 15.88
C ASN A 399 13.09 -17.69 17.36
N PHE A 400 14.05 -16.82 17.76
CA PHE A 400 14.38 -16.63 19.17
C PHE A 400 13.15 -16.12 19.96
N ALA A 401 12.46 -15.11 19.43
CA ALA A 401 11.29 -14.52 20.09
C ALA A 401 10.13 -15.53 20.22
N ALA A 402 9.86 -16.33 19.18
CA ALA A 402 8.84 -17.36 19.21
C ALA A 402 9.13 -18.43 20.27
N ALA A 403 10.42 -18.77 20.50
CA ALA A 403 10.82 -19.75 21.50
C ALA A 403 10.84 -19.21 22.94
N HIS A 404 11.21 -17.93 23.16
CA HIS A 404 11.53 -17.39 24.48
C HIS A 404 10.67 -16.21 24.93
N LEU A 405 9.97 -15.53 24.00
CA LEU A 405 9.20 -14.31 24.24
C LEU A 405 7.74 -14.46 23.80
N HIS A 406 7.23 -15.68 23.81
CA HIS A 406 5.87 -15.97 23.36
C HIS A 406 4.84 -15.12 24.11
N GLY A 407 3.89 -14.54 23.35
CA GLY A 407 2.80 -13.71 23.91
C GLY A 407 3.22 -12.32 24.41
N GLN A 408 4.51 -11.98 24.38
CA GLN A 408 4.99 -10.66 24.75
C GLN A 408 4.91 -9.70 23.57
N ARG A 409 4.63 -8.42 23.85
CA ARG A 409 4.88 -7.36 22.89
C ARG A 409 6.38 -7.06 22.85
N ILE A 410 6.90 -6.80 21.66
CA ILE A 410 8.29 -6.46 21.43
C ILE A 410 8.40 -5.19 20.58
N MET A 411 9.54 -4.54 20.62
CA MET A 411 9.92 -3.56 19.62
C MET A 411 11.00 -4.16 18.73
N VAL A 412 10.78 -4.19 17.42
CA VAL A 412 11.79 -4.58 16.46
C VAL A 412 12.25 -3.35 15.71
N ALA A 413 13.53 -2.99 15.85
CA ALA A 413 14.12 -1.89 15.10
C ALA A 413 14.74 -2.39 13.77
N GLY A 414 14.88 -1.49 12.80
CA GLY A 414 15.45 -1.82 11.49
C GLY A 414 14.44 -2.40 10.51
N GLU A 415 14.95 -2.92 9.40
CA GLU A 415 14.13 -3.49 8.32
C GLU A 415 13.48 -4.81 8.72
N SER A 416 14.08 -5.51 9.66
CA SER A 416 13.55 -6.76 10.24
C SER A 416 12.12 -6.61 10.76
N GLN A 417 11.68 -5.40 11.19
CA GLN A 417 10.32 -5.16 11.68
C GLN A 417 9.22 -5.55 10.68
N TRP A 418 9.45 -5.40 9.37
CA TRP A 418 8.46 -5.72 8.35
C TRP A 418 8.36 -7.22 8.05
N TRP A 419 9.42 -7.96 8.34
CA TRP A 419 9.53 -9.40 8.08
C TRP A 419 9.21 -10.26 9.29
N PHE A 420 9.37 -9.71 10.48
CA PHE A 420 9.33 -10.43 11.75
C PHE A 420 8.04 -11.26 11.92
N ASN A 421 6.87 -10.67 11.60
CA ASN A 421 5.59 -11.34 11.77
C ASN A 421 5.26 -12.42 10.72
N LEU A 422 6.16 -12.66 9.77
CA LEU A 422 6.08 -13.87 8.95
C LEU A 422 6.46 -15.12 9.74
N PHE A 423 7.33 -14.97 10.75
CA PHE A 423 7.96 -16.07 11.48
C PHE A 423 7.57 -16.13 12.96
N ALA A 424 7.06 -15.04 13.55
CA ALA A 424 6.59 -14.98 14.93
C ALA A 424 5.29 -14.17 15.05
N GLU A 425 4.46 -14.49 16.04
CA GLU A 425 3.14 -13.84 16.23
C GLU A 425 3.14 -12.76 17.33
N ASN A 426 4.32 -12.35 17.77
CA ASN A 426 4.44 -11.28 18.76
C ASN A 426 3.88 -9.96 18.20
N SER A 427 3.09 -9.24 19.00
CA SER A 427 2.74 -7.86 18.67
C SER A 427 3.98 -6.98 18.74
N GLN A 428 4.07 -6.02 17.83
CA GLN A 428 5.17 -5.05 17.79
C GLN A 428 4.71 -3.66 18.23
N LEU A 429 5.63 -2.89 18.80
CA LEU A 429 5.46 -1.45 19.01
C LEU A 429 5.65 -0.67 17.71
N SER A 430 6.41 -1.20 16.79
CA SER A 430 6.75 -0.63 15.46
C SER A 430 6.21 -1.53 14.33
N GLY A 431 6.62 -1.30 13.09
CA GLY A 431 6.43 -2.22 11.96
C GLY A 431 5.33 -1.82 10.98
N GLY A 432 4.44 -0.90 11.35
CA GLY A 432 3.33 -0.48 10.50
C GLY A 432 3.67 0.57 9.45
N PHE A 433 2.64 1.02 8.75
CA PHE A 433 2.71 2.18 7.87
C PHE A 433 2.39 3.42 8.70
N GLU A 434 3.42 4.03 9.24
CA GLU A 434 3.37 5.12 10.23
C GLU A 434 2.39 6.26 9.90
N PRO A 435 2.22 6.71 8.62
CA PRO A 435 1.28 7.78 8.30
C PRO A 435 -0.19 7.49 8.63
N THR A 436 -0.56 6.23 8.77
CA THR A 436 -1.93 5.78 9.06
C THR A 436 -2.11 5.21 10.47
N ALA A 437 -1.01 5.13 11.26
CA ALA A 437 -1.08 4.66 12.63
C ALA A 437 -1.94 5.59 13.49
N PRO A 438 -2.99 5.08 14.17
CA PRO A 438 -3.96 5.92 14.87
C PRO A 438 -3.42 6.51 16.18
N ASN A 439 -2.35 5.95 16.74
CA ASN A 439 -1.73 6.42 17.97
C ASN A 439 -0.44 7.19 17.71
N TRP A 440 -0.55 8.52 17.64
CA TRP A 440 0.61 9.39 17.42
C TRP A 440 1.64 9.32 18.56
N VAL A 441 1.24 9.05 19.82
CA VAL A 441 2.18 8.95 20.94
C VAL A 441 3.06 7.71 20.80
N GLN A 442 2.55 6.63 20.21
CA GLN A 442 3.35 5.46 19.85
C GLN A 442 4.49 5.85 18.90
N GLN A 443 4.20 6.65 17.85
CA GLN A 443 5.25 7.11 16.92
C GLN A 443 6.30 7.99 17.63
N VAL A 444 5.88 8.87 18.56
CA VAL A 444 6.81 9.66 19.39
C VAL A 444 7.68 8.76 20.25
N ALA A 445 7.13 7.71 20.83
CA ALA A 445 7.88 6.74 21.64
C ALA A 445 8.91 6.00 20.77
N VAL A 446 8.52 5.44 19.64
CA VAL A 446 9.42 4.75 18.69
C VAL A 446 10.52 5.68 18.22
N TYR A 447 10.19 6.89 17.75
CA TYR A 447 11.17 7.87 17.31
C TYR A 447 12.16 8.25 18.42
N THR A 448 11.69 8.35 19.69
CA THR A 448 12.54 8.66 20.83
C THR A 448 13.48 7.51 21.15
N ILE A 449 12.97 6.27 21.12
CA ILE A 449 13.79 5.08 21.34
C ILE A 449 14.86 4.97 20.25
N ASP A 450 14.52 5.24 18.99
CA ASP A 450 15.46 5.16 17.88
C ASP A 450 16.53 6.27 17.92
N THR A 451 16.11 7.51 18.12
CA THR A 451 17.00 8.67 17.92
C THR A 451 17.58 9.27 19.20
N GLY A 452 17.01 8.95 20.37
CA GLY A 452 17.36 9.56 21.66
C GLY A 452 16.91 11.02 21.83
N GLN A 453 16.41 11.69 20.79
CA GLN A 453 15.96 13.10 20.79
C GLN A 453 16.88 14.08 21.57
N ASN A 454 18.18 13.87 21.53
CA ASN A 454 19.16 14.64 22.30
C ASN A 454 19.06 14.46 23.83
N ALA A 455 18.57 13.31 24.31
CA ALA A 455 18.46 12.99 25.75
C ALA A 455 19.80 12.87 26.47
N GLY A 456 20.93 12.82 25.74
CA GLY A 456 22.26 12.65 26.31
C GLY A 456 22.37 11.37 27.12
N ALA A 457 22.88 11.48 28.39
CA ALA A 457 23.01 10.34 29.29
C ALA A 457 21.66 9.68 29.68
N GLN A 458 20.53 10.36 29.46
CA GLN A 458 19.20 9.83 29.75
C GLN A 458 18.59 9.01 28.60
N ASP A 459 19.27 8.87 27.46
CA ASP A 459 18.76 8.15 26.28
C ASP A 459 18.33 6.72 26.62
N GLY A 460 19.19 5.93 27.24
CA GLY A 460 18.85 4.56 27.65
C GLY A 460 17.69 4.51 28.65
N PRO A 461 17.77 5.22 29.82
CA PRO A 461 16.68 5.25 30.80
C PRO A 461 15.33 5.71 30.25
N ILE A 462 15.29 6.73 29.37
CA ILE A 462 14.06 7.21 28.72
C ILE A 462 13.54 6.18 27.73
N SER A 463 14.40 5.54 26.96
CA SER A 463 14.02 4.46 26.06
C SER A 463 13.38 3.29 26.81
N VAL A 464 13.96 2.86 27.92
CA VAL A 464 13.39 1.80 28.77
C VAL A 464 12.04 2.22 29.36
N LEU A 465 11.90 3.48 29.74
CA LEU A 465 10.64 4.01 30.26
C LEU A 465 9.52 3.92 29.21
N TRP A 466 9.81 4.29 27.95
CA TRP A 466 8.86 4.18 26.85
C TRP A 466 8.52 2.73 26.53
N LEU A 467 9.51 1.83 26.49
CA LEU A 467 9.28 0.40 26.31
C LEU A 467 8.33 -0.16 27.36
N LYS A 468 8.53 0.17 28.64
CA LYS A 468 7.64 -0.22 29.74
C LYS A 468 6.25 0.40 29.61
N ALA A 469 6.16 1.69 29.25
CA ALA A 469 4.89 2.38 29.07
C ALA A 469 4.03 1.74 28.00
N PHE A 470 4.66 1.16 26.96
CA PHE A 470 3.96 0.46 25.88
C PHE A 470 3.92 -1.07 26.04
N GLY A 471 4.35 -1.62 27.19
CA GLY A 471 4.26 -3.04 27.50
C GLY A 471 5.19 -3.94 26.66
N CYS A 472 6.31 -3.39 26.21
CA CYS A 472 7.31 -4.17 25.47
C CYS A 472 8.18 -4.98 26.43
N GLY A 473 8.11 -6.31 26.35
CA GLY A 473 8.96 -7.22 27.14
C GLY A 473 10.35 -7.40 26.56
N ALA A 474 10.61 -6.97 25.33
CA ALA A 474 11.92 -7.00 24.70
C ALA A 474 12.06 -5.95 23.59
N ILE A 475 13.31 -5.65 23.26
CA ILE A 475 13.69 -4.84 22.10
C ILE A 475 14.75 -5.56 21.27
N VAL A 476 14.56 -5.61 19.96
CA VAL A 476 15.52 -6.08 18.97
C VAL A 476 16.25 -4.87 18.38
N VAL A 477 17.57 -4.88 18.46
CA VAL A 477 18.43 -3.75 18.06
C VAL A 477 19.48 -4.24 17.07
N PRO A 478 19.44 -3.78 15.82
CA PRO A 478 20.51 -4.00 14.86
C PRO A 478 21.72 -3.14 15.26
N GLY A 479 22.86 -3.79 15.48
CA GLY A 479 24.13 -3.13 15.77
C GLY A 479 24.96 -2.89 14.51
N PRO A 480 26.16 -2.28 14.63
CA PRO A 480 27.01 -1.94 13.48
C PRO A 480 27.40 -3.11 12.58
N GLY A 481 27.36 -4.33 13.08
CA GLY A 481 27.67 -5.56 12.33
C GLY A 481 26.44 -6.29 11.82
N SER A 482 25.24 -5.75 11.99
CA SER A 482 23.99 -6.32 11.50
C SER A 482 23.95 -6.35 9.97
N ALA A 483 23.23 -7.34 9.42
CA ALA A 483 22.91 -7.39 8.00
C ALA A 483 21.79 -6.42 7.60
N ASP A 484 21.04 -5.87 8.55
CA ASP A 484 20.06 -4.82 8.28
C ASP A 484 20.78 -3.58 7.73
N HIS A 485 20.24 -2.97 6.68
CA HIS A 485 20.81 -1.74 6.09
C HIS A 485 20.31 -0.48 6.80
N TYR A 486 19.13 -0.55 7.38
CA TYR A 486 18.53 0.56 8.12
C TYR A 486 18.72 0.38 9.61
N HIS A 487 19.57 1.21 10.20
CA HIS A 487 19.89 1.21 11.64
C HIS A 487 19.27 2.46 12.29
N PRO A 488 17.99 2.43 12.70
CA PRO A 488 17.30 3.58 13.26
C PRO A 488 17.82 3.93 14.66
N VAL A 489 18.27 2.95 15.44
CA VAL A 489 18.79 3.16 16.79
C VAL A 489 20.18 3.80 16.71
N ARG A 490 20.24 5.11 16.90
CA ARG A 490 21.49 5.89 16.78
C ARG A 490 22.58 5.49 17.77
N ASN A 491 22.19 5.03 18.97
CA ASN A 491 23.08 4.53 20.00
C ASN A 491 22.68 3.11 20.40
N PRO A 492 23.05 2.08 19.63
CA PRO A 492 22.64 0.70 19.93
C PRO A 492 23.20 0.18 21.27
N GLY A 493 24.34 0.71 21.73
CA GLY A 493 24.94 0.34 23.04
C GLY A 493 24.25 0.94 24.26
N LYS A 494 23.24 1.80 24.12
CA LYS A 494 22.57 2.46 25.25
C LYS A 494 21.85 1.50 26.20
N PHE A 495 21.60 0.28 25.78
CA PHE A 495 20.98 -0.77 26.57
C PHE A 495 22.00 -1.68 27.28
N ASP A 496 23.28 -1.64 26.89
CA ASP A 496 24.33 -2.45 27.54
C ASP A 496 24.49 -2.06 29.00
N GLY A 497 24.42 -3.06 29.88
CA GLY A 497 24.46 -2.85 31.32
C GLY A 497 23.17 -2.26 31.94
N LEU A 498 22.22 -1.79 31.16
CA LEU A 498 20.93 -1.28 31.60
C LEU A 498 19.83 -2.35 31.51
N LEU A 499 19.83 -3.16 30.47
CA LEU A 499 18.90 -4.27 30.26
C LEU A 499 19.65 -5.59 30.16
N PRO A 500 19.07 -6.71 30.65
CA PRO A 500 19.60 -8.05 30.39
C PRO A 500 19.69 -8.33 28.90
N LEU A 501 20.86 -8.74 28.43
CA LEU A 501 21.05 -9.25 27.07
C LEU A 501 20.51 -10.68 27.00
N ALA A 502 19.44 -10.92 26.23
CA ALA A 502 18.83 -12.22 26.07
C ALA A 502 19.43 -13.01 24.91
N TRP A 503 19.85 -12.33 23.83
CA TRP A 503 20.44 -12.97 22.66
C TRP A 503 21.32 -11.97 21.89
N ARG A 504 22.41 -12.48 21.29
CA ARG A 504 23.27 -11.70 20.39
C ARG A 504 23.86 -12.60 19.32
N GLU A 505 23.67 -12.25 18.05
CA GLU A 505 24.25 -12.97 16.92
C GLU A 505 24.38 -12.05 15.70
N ALA A 506 25.49 -12.17 14.97
CA ALA A 506 25.73 -11.50 13.68
C ALA A 506 25.46 -9.98 13.70
N GLY A 507 25.80 -9.32 14.82
CA GLY A 507 25.60 -7.88 14.99
C GLY A 507 24.24 -7.48 15.56
N ASP A 508 23.27 -8.38 15.62
CA ASP A 508 21.96 -8.13 16.21
C ASP A 508 21.94 -8.46 17.70
N SER A 509 21.16 -7.73 18.47
CA SER A 509 20.98 -7.96 19.92
C SER A 509 19.50 -7.91 20.29
N ILE A 510 19.08 -8.80 21.18
CA ILE A 510 17.77 -8.74 21.82
C ILE A 510 17.99 -8.52 23.31
N TYR A 511 17.47 -7.41 23.80
CA TYR A 511 17.48 -7.07 25.23
C TYR A 511 16.10 -7.32 25.82
N GLN A 512 16.06 -7.96 26.98
CA GLN A 512 14.83 -8.17 27.73
C GLN A 512 14.53 -6.92 28.56
N VAL A 513 13.27 -6.45 28.51
CA VAL A 513 12.78 -5.37 29.36
C VAL A 513 12.10 -5.98 30.57
N PRO A 514 12.64 -5.81 31.79
CA PRO A 514 12.02 -6.35 32.98
C PRO A 514 10.67 -5.67 33.23
N LEU A 515 9.59 -6.43 33.09
CA LEU A 515 8.22 -6.01 33.40
C LEU A 515 7.70 -6.82 34.58
N ARG A 516 6.94 -6.19 35.47
CA ARG A 516 6.20 -6.90 36.50
C ARG A 516 5.19 -7.91 35.93
N SER A 517 4.56 -7.53 34.83
CA SER A 517 3.60 -8.39 34.11
C SER A 517 3.79 -8.21 32.61
N VAL A 518 3.74 -9.31 31.88
CA VAL A 518 3.74 -9.33 30.40
C VAL A 518 2.33 -9.12 29.81
N SER A 519 1.30 -9.14 30.67
CA SER A 519 -0.07 -8.79 30.27
C SER A 519 -0.12 -7.33 29.83
N LEU A 520 -0.88 -7.06 28.77
CA LEU A 520 -1.15 -5.69 28.32
C LEU A 520 -2.28 -5.01 29.11
N ALA A 521 -2.86 -5.69 30.12
CA ALA A 521 -3.90 -5.15 30.99
C ALA A 521 -3.36 -4.97 32.40
N HIS A 522 -3.70 -3.85 33.01
CA HIS A 522 -3.25 -3.48 34.37
C HIS A 522 -4.38 -2.83 35.15
N VAL A 523 -4.44 -3.11 36.46
CA VAL A 523 -5.24 -2.36 37.41
C VAL A 523 -4.39 -1.20 37.89
N VAL A 524 -4.90 0.01 37.73
CA VAL A 524 -4.18 1.24 38.15
C VAL A 524 -5.13 2.24 38.79
N PRO A 525 -4.67 3.06 39.75
CA PRO A 525 -5.45 4.18 40.23
C PRO A 525 -5.74 5.15 39.07
N ALA A 526 -6.97 5.70 38.99
CA ALA A 526 -7.33 6.66 37.94
C ALA A 526 -6.38 7.86 37.88
N SER A 527 -5.80 8.28 39.03
CA SER A 527 -4.82 9.36 39.12
C SER A 527 -3.45 9.03 38.51
N ALA A 528 -3.15 7.75 38.27
CA ALA A 528 -1.91 7.32 37.62
C ALA A 528 -1.96 7.44 36.11
N LEU A 529 -3.16 7.47 35.52
CA LEU A 529 -3.32 7.64 34.07
C LEU A 529 -2.66 8.95 33.60
N VAL A 530 -2.11 8.91 32.37
CA VAL A 530 -1.57 10.10 31.73
C VAL A 530 -2.71 10.99 31.26
N ALA A 531 -2.80 12.18 31.84
CA ALA A 531 -3.89 13.13 31.57
C ALA A 531 -3.56 14.07 30.40
N ASN A 532 -2.29 14.45 30.26
CA ASN A 532 -1.82 15.35 29.23
C ASN A 532 -0.96 14.60 28.21
N ARG A 533 -1.26 14.80 26.95
CA ARG A 533 -0.48 14.18 25.86
C ARG A 533 0.97 14.71 25.90
N PRO A 534 1.98 13.84 25.94
CA PRO A 534 3.37 14.26 25.86
C PRO A 534 3.62 15.12 24.62
N ALA A 535 4.25 16.28 24.80
CA ALA A 535 4.56 17.21 23.71
C ALA A 535 5.68 16.66 22.80
N HIS A 536 6.60 15.91 23.37
CA HIS A 536 7.71 15.22 22.69
C HIS A 536 8.20 14.06 23.57
N GLY A 537 9.11 13.23 23.06
CA GLY A 537 9.54 12.01 23.74
C GLY A 537 10.35 12.21 25.03
N LEU A 538 10.80 13.43 25.35
CA LEU A 538 11.46 13.76 26.61
C LEU A 538 10.48 14.34 27.64
N ASP A 539 9.23 14.57 27.28
CA ASP A 539 8.16 14.98 28.20
C ASP A 539 7.58 13.75 28.91
N VAL A 540 8.28 13.28 29.93
CA VAL A 540 8.05 11.96 30.54
C VAL A 540 7.58 12.02 31.99
N ALA A 541 7.23 13.18 32.54
CA ALA A 541 6.86 13.31 33.95
C ALA A 541 5.64 12.44 34.30
N GLU A 542 4.55 12.55 33.52
CA GLU A 542 3.36 11.74 33.72
C GLU A 542 3.57 10.28 33.31
N VAL A 543 4.41 10.03 32.30
CA VAL A 543 4.77 8.67 31.87
C VAL A 543 5.49 7.91 32.98
N ARG A 544 6.38 8.58 33.72
CA ARG A 544 7.05 7.99 34.91
C ARG A 544 6.04 7.58 35.97
N ARG A 545 5.06 8.43 36.27
CA ARG A 545 3.99 8.13 37.26
C ARG A 545 3.18 6.92 36.79
N TYR A 546 2.80 6.87 35.51
CA TYR A 546 2.06 5.76 34.93
C TYR A 546 2.86 4.44 35.01
N VAL A 547 4.13 4.44 34.59
CA VAL A 547 4.99 3.26 34.66
C VAL A 547 5.22 2.81 36.09
N ALA A 548 5.36 3.74 37.04
CA ALA A 548 5.47 3.40 38.45
C ALA A 548 4.23 2.63 38.96
N ALA A 549 3.04 3.01 38.54
CA ALA A 549 1.82 2.27 38.86
C ALA A 549 1.75 0.88 38.16
N LEU A 550 2.23 0.74 36.92
CA LEU A 550 2.33 -0.57 36.27
C LEU A 550 3.25 -1.56 36.99
N GLU A 551 4.31 -1.04 37.59
CA GLU A 551 5.35 -1.81 38.30
C GLU A 551 5.08 -1.96 39.81
N ASP A 552 4.00 -1.36 40.35
CA ASP A 552 3.68 -1.40 41.78
C ASP A 552 3.20 -2.80 42.19
N PRO A 553 3.96 -3.54 43.01
CA PRO A 553 3.58 -4.87 43.47
C PRO A 553 2.32 -4.89 44.36
N ALA A 554 1.92 -3.76 44.92
CA ALA A 554 0.75 -3.65 45.79
C ALA A 554 -0.57 -3.68 44.96
N LEU A 555 -0.51 -3.34 43.68
CA LEU A 555 -1.71 -3.37 42.82
C LEU A 555 -2.03 -4.80 42.35
N PRO A 556 -3.31 -5.16 42.24
CA PRO A 556 -3.70 -6.48 41.77
C PRO A 556 -3.22 -6.75 40.32
N PRO A 557 -2.89 -8.00 39.99
CA PRO A 557 -2.60 -8.37 38.59
C PRO A 557 -3.86 -8.36 37.74
N ALA A 558 -3.70 -8.05 36.45
CA ALA A 558 -4.73 -8.24 35.43
C ALA A 558 -4.21 -9.13 34.30
N SER A 559 -5.06 -9.94 33.71
CA SER A 559 -4.73 -10.81 32.59
C SER A 559 -5.60 -10.49 31.39
N LEU A 560 -5.00 -10.32 30.22
CA LEU A 560 -5.67 -10.18 28.94
C LEU A 560 -5.27 -11.34 28.04
N THR A 561 -6.26 -12.12 27.63
CA THR A 561 -6.08 -13.20 26.65
C THR A 561 -6.91 -12.92 25.41
N TRP A 562 -6.40 -13.32 24.25
CA TRP A 562 -7.07 -13.12 22.96
C TRP A 562 -7.56 -14.45 22.41
N ASP A 563 -8.87 -14.56 22.15
CA ASP A 563 -9.46 -15.71 21.46
C ASP A 563 -9.19 -15.62 19.94
N ASN A 564 -9.19 -14.40 19.42
CA ASN A 564 -8.84 -14.04 18.05
C ASN A 564 -8.51 -12.52 18.00
N PRO A 565 -8.04 -11.96 16.89
CA PRO A 565 -7.66 -10.55 16.83
C PRO A 565 -8.74 -9.55 17.21
N THR A 566 -10.02 -9.92 17.12
CA THR A 566 -11.15 -9.01 17.41
C THR A 566 -11.87 -9.31 18.74
N HIS A 567 -11.50 -10.38 19.45
CA HIS A 567 -12.14 -10.78 20.70
C HIS A 567 -11.09 -11.15 21.73
N GLY A 568 -11.23 -10.60 22.94
CA GLY A 568 -10.37 -10.90 24.05
C GLY A 568 -11.15 -10.97 25.36
N ARG A 569 -10.55 -11.62 26.33
CA ARG A 569 -11.06 -11.73 27.69
C ARG A 569 -10.08 -11.16 28.68
N LEU A 570 -10.58 -10.27 29.54
CA LEU A 570 -9.81 -9.63 30.59
C LEU A 570 -10.33 -10.13 31.96
N THR A 571 -9.42 -10.53 32.82
CA THR A 571 -9.71 -10.90 34.21
C THR A 571 -8.83 -10.08 35.16
N ALA A 572 -9.43 -9.52 36.20
CA ALA A 572 -8.71 -8.70 37.19
C ALA A 572 -9.48 -8.65 38.51
N VAL A 573 -8.77 -8.42 39.61
CA VAL A 573 -9.37 -8.00 40.89
C VAL A 573 -9.36 -6.48 40.92
N VAL A 574 -10.52 -5.85 40.97
CA VAL A 574 -10.62 -4.37 40.94
C VAL A 574 -11.33 -3.82 42.17
N ASN A 575 -10.77 -2.82 42.77
CA ASN A 575 -11.35 -2.11 43.91
C ASN A 575 -11.55 -0.63 43.50
N PRO A 576 -12.76 -0.05 43.64
CA PRO A 576 -12.96 1.36 43.38
C PRO A 576 -12.02 2.23 44.26
N PRO A 577 -11.37 3.27 43.72
CA PRO A 577 -11.58 3.94 42.45
C PRO A 577 -10.64 3.48 41.32
N ASP A 578 -10.07 2.27 41.36
CA ASP A 578 -9.14 1.79 40.34
C ASP A 578 -9.84 1.56 39.02
N VAL A 579 -9.07 1.67 37.94
CA VAL A 579 -9.50 1.45 36.57
C VAL A 579 -8.61 0.42 35.88
N LEU A 580 -9.11 -0.11 34.77
CA LEU A 580 -8.32 -1.02 33.92
C LEU A 580 -7.70 -0.23 32.78
N SER A 581 -6.39 -0.18 32.75
CA SER A 581 -5.60 0.38 31.65
C SER A 581 -5.09 -0.75 30.78
N LEU A 582 -5.41 -0.68 29.49
CA LEU A 582 -4.96 -1.66 28.49
C LEU A 582 -3.97 -0.98 27.56
N GLN A 583 -2.75 -1.45 27.53
CA GLN A 583 -1.67 -0.97 26.63
C GLN A 583 -1.93 -1.40 25.17
N VAL A 584 -3.17 -1.25 24.73
CA VAL A 584 -3.67 -1.49 23.37
C VAL A 584 -4.20 -0.16 22.86
N THR A 585 -3.88 0.16 21.62
CA THR A 585 -4.34 1.42 20.99
C THR A 585 -5.86 1.55 21.07
N TYR A 586 -6.33 2.66 21.61
CA TYR A 586 -7.76 2.96 21.68
C TYR A 586 -8.32 3.20 20.26
N ASP A 587 -9.47 2.61 20.02
CA ASP A 587 -10.32 2.90 18.88
C ASP A 587 -11.79 2.90 19.31
N PRO A 588 -12.63 3.82 18.78
CA PRO A 588 -14.05 3.88 19.13
C PRO A 588 -14.86 2.64 18.70
N GLY A 589 -14.25 1.72 17.96
CA GLY A 589 -14.82 0.41 17.60
C GLY A 589 -14.71 -0.65 18.69
N TRP A 590 -13.96 -0.44 19.75
CA TRP A 590 -13.87 -1.36 20.87
C TRP A 590 -15.11 -1.30 21.76
N ARG A 591 -15.58 -2.46 22.19
CA ARG A 591 -16.66 -2.67 23.15
C ARG A 591 -16.15 -3.51 24.30
N ALA A 592 -16.63 -3.20 25.51
CA ALA A 592 -16.37 -4.00 26.70
C ALA A 592 -17.70 -4.34 27.37
N SER A 593 -17.82 -5.55 27.91
CA SER A 593 -18.99 -5.98 28.67
C SER A 593 -18.60 -6.91 29.81
N SER A 594 -19.35 -6.88 30.90
CA SER A 594 -19.23 -7.82 32.03
C SER A 594 -20.59 -8.32 32.41
N GLY A 595 -20.80 -9.66 32.46
CA GLY A 595 -22.08 -10.26 32.74
C GLY A 595 -23.20 -9.79 31.77
N GLY A 596 -22.86 -9.47 30.51
CA GLY A 596 -23.78 -8.94 29.50
C GLY A 596 -24.09 -7.44 29.61
N GLN A 597 -23.56 -6.74 30.61
CA GLN A 597 -23.72 -5.29 30.77
C GLN A 597 -22.57 -4.55 30.07
N ALA A 598 -22.91 -3.56 29.23
CA ALA A 598 -21.91 -2.72 28.56
C ALA A 598 -21.14 -1.85 29.54
N LEU A 599 -19.83 -1.78 29.35
CA LEU A 599 -18.91 -0.94 30.11
C LEU A 599 -18.42 0.23 29.24
N ALA A 600 -18.11 1.36 29.89
CA ALA A 600 -17.50 2.49 29.20
C ALA A 600 -16.04 2.18 28.85
N VAL A 601 -15.72 2.33 27.57
CA VAL A 601 -14.34 2.27 27.06
C VAL A 601 -13.91 3.68 26.69
N GLY A 602 -12.92 4.19 27.39
CA GLY A 602 -12.32 5.52 27.19
C GLY A 602 -10.90 5.42 26.65
N ARG A 603 -10.25 6.58 26.53
CA ARG A 603 -8.86 6.74 26.11
C ARG A 603 -8.11 7.62 27.09
N ASP A 604 -6.88 7.24 27.45
CA ASP A 604 -5.94 8.12 28.13
C ASP A 604 -5.14 9.00 27.13
N ALA A 605 -4.25 9.83 27.63
CA ALA A 605 -3.44 10.70 26.79
C ALA A 605 -2.24 10.00 26.12
N LEU A 606 -1.91 8.75 26.50
CA LEU A 606 -0.98 7.90 25.76
C LEU A 606 -1.66 7.21 24.57
N GLY A 607 -2.98 7.30 24.46
CA GLY A 607 -3.75 6.67 23.41
C GLY A 607 -4.18 5.24 23.72
N PHE A 608 -4.11 4.82 24.98
CA PHE A 608 -4.50 3.48 25.42
C PHE A 608 -5.98 3.38 25.78
N MET A 609 -6.51 2.16 25.72
CA MET A 609 -7.85 1.89 26.21
C MET A 609 -7.90 1.95 27.73
N VAL A 610 -8.94 2.61 28.26
CA VAL A 610 -9.26 2.66 29.68
C VAL A 610 -10.67 2.17 29.87
N ILE A 611 -10.87 1.16 30.71
CA ILE A 611 -12.18 0.62 31.05
C ILE A 611 -12.51 0.96 32.50
N GLN A 612 -13.69 1.54 32.69
CA GLN A 612 -14.24 1.76 34.03
C GLN A 612 -15.09 0.55 34.40
N PRO A 613 -14.59 -0.35 35.27
CA PRO A 613 -15.34 -1.54 35.65
C PRO A 613 -16.52 -1.14 36.55
N ARG A 614 -17.62 -1.89 36.41
CA ARG A 614 -18.78 -1.79 37.31
C ARG A 614 -18.82 -2.92 38.33
N CYS A 615 -17.84 -3.82 38.28
CA CYS A 615 -17.61 -4.89 39.24
C CYS A 615 -16.65 -4.44 40.34
N SER A 616 -16.72 -5.05 41.51
CA SER A 616 -15.78 -4.93 42.63
C SER A 616 -15.35 -6.32 43.04
N GLY A 617 -14.05 -6.52 43.33
CA GLY A 617 -13.45 -7.84 43.48
C GLY A 617 -13.13 -8.48 42.15
N ASP A 618 -13.41 -9.77 41.98
CA ASP A 618 -13.14 -10.52 40.76
C ASP A 618 -14.02 -10.04 39.60
N CYS A 619 -13.39 -9.54 38.57
CA CYS A 619 -14.01 -9.02 37.37
C CYS A 619 -13.61 -9.85 36.15
N ALA A 620 -14.59 -10.31 35.38
CA ALA A 620 -14.41 -10.88 34.04
C ALA A 620 -15.06 -9.95 33.01
N ILE A 621 -14.29 -9.51 32.03
CA ILE A 621 -14.73 -8.54 31.02
C ILE A 621 -14.42 -9.10 29.64
N ASP A 622 -15.44 -9.15 28.80
CA ASP A 622 -15.30 -9.51 27.40
C ASP A 622 -15.06 -8.26 26.57
N LEU A 623 -14.07 -8.34 25.67
CA LEU A 623 -13.69 -7.30 24.73
C LEU A 623 -14.06 -7.73 23.31
N ALA A 624 -14.67 -6.83 22.54
CA ALA A 624 -14.97 -7.08 21.12
C ALA A 624 -14.69 -5.84 20.29
N PHE A 625 -14.03 -6.01 19.16
CA PHE A 625 -13.84 -4.97 18.17
C PHE A 625 -14.85 -5.09 17.05
N ASP A 626 -15.79 -4.14 16.95
CA ASP A 626 -16.85 -4.13 15.93
C ASP A 626 -16.68 -3.01 14.89
N GLY A 627 -15.60 -2.23 14.99
CA GLY A 627 -15.29 -1.12 14.11
C GLY A 627 -16.13 0.14 14.35
N GLY A 628 -17.18 0.08 15.17
CA GLY A 628 -18.06 1.22 15.44
C GLY A 628 -18.99 1.57 14.28
N PHE A 629 -19.88 2.56 14.51
CA PHE A 629 -20.86 3.00 13.51
C PHE A 629 -20.23 3.56 12.23
N PRO A 630 -19.21 4.45 12.27
CA PRO A 630 -18.62 5.02 11.05
C PRO A 630 -18.10 3.94 10.09
N ARG A 631 -17.29 3.00 10.60
CA ARG A 631 -16.70 1.93 9.77
C ARG A 631 -17.75 0.95 9.23
N ARG A 632 -18.81 0.68 10.01
CA ARG A 632 -19.93 -0.14 9.52
C ARG A 632 -20.69 0.55 8.40
N ALA A 633 -20.90 1.87 8.49
CA ALA A 633 -21.53 2.64 7.43
C ALA A 633 -20.65 2.69 6.16
N GLU A 634 -19.36 2.92 6.31
CA GLU A 634 -18.39 2.89 5.21
C GLU A 634 -18.31 1.51 4.54
N LEU A 635 -18.33 0.44 5.32
CA LEU A 635 -18.42 -0.93 4.80
C LEU A 635 -19.71 -1.14 4.00
N ALA A 636 -20.85 -0.69 4.52
CA ALA A 636 -22.13 -0.82 3.82
C ALA A 636 -22.11 -0.03 2.49
N ILE A 637 -21.56 1.17 2.47
CA ILE A 637 -21.37 1.96 1.24
C ILE A 637 -20.48 1.20 0.25
N GLY A 638 -19.34 0.68 0.67
CA GLY A 638 -18.40 -0.05 -0.18
C GLY A 638 -19.05 -1.31 -0.78
N VAL A 639 -19.67 -2.14 0.06
CA VAL A 639 -20.35 -3.39 -0.36
C VAL A 639 -21.50 -3.08 -1.31
N THR A 640 -22.33 -2.08 -1.01
CA THR A 640 -23.44 -1.68 -1.89
C THR A 640 -22.91 -1.17 -3.23
N SER A 641 -21.82 -0.39 -3.23
CA SER A 641 -21.19 0.12 -4.45
C SER A 641 -20.63 -1.03 -5.31
N ILE A 642 -19.94 -2.00 -4.70
CA ILE A 642 -19.45 -3.20 -5.41
C ILE A 642 -20.63 -3.98 -5.99
N ALA A 643 -21.66 -4.27 -5.19
CA ALA A 643 -22.84 -5.01 -5.65
C ALA A 643 -23.56 -4.30 -6.81
N THR A 644 -23.69 -2.96 -6.72
CA THR A 644 -24.27 -2.14 -7.80
C THR A 644 -23.43 -2.22 -9.07
N LEU A 645 -22.11 -2.02 -8.98
CA LEU A 645 -21.23 -2.09 -10.15
C LEU A 645 -21.20 -3.50 -10.77
N LEU A 646 -21.20 -4.56 -9.95
CA LEU A 646 -21.32 -5.95 -10.41
C LEU A 646 -22.66 -6.20 -11.09
N GLY A 647 -23.76 -5.76 -10.47
CA GLY A 647 -25.09 -5.86 -11.07
C GLY A 647 -25.18 -5.17 -12.43
N LEU A 648 -24.65 -3.94 -12.53
CA LEU A 648 -24.57 -3.23 -13.81
C LEU A 648 -23.68 -3.96 -14.82
N ALA A 649 -22.54 -4.50 -14.40
CA ALA A 649 -21.61 -5.22 -15.28
C ALA A 649 -22.21 -6.51 -15.84
N LEU A 650 -22.96 -7.25 -15.04
CA LEU A 650 -23.56 -8.53 -15.42
C LEU A 650 -24.90 -8.37 -16.15
N PHE A 651 -25.81 -7.53 -15.61
CA PHE A 651 -27.21 -7.45 -16.03
C PHE A 651 -27.59 -6.13 -16.73
N GLY A 652 -26.67 -5.19 -16.88
CA GLY A 652 -26.97 -3.85 -17.42
C GLY A 652 -27.49 -3.81 -18.88
N THR A 653 -27.51 -4.92 -19.60
CA THR A 653 -28.14 -5.02 -20.93
C THR A 653 -29.67 -5.00 -20.85
N HIS A 654 -30.23 -5.56 -19.80
CA HIS A 654 -31.69 -5.62 -19.60
C HIS A 654 -32.29 -4.28 -19.17
N LEU A 655 -31.47 -3.38 -18.60
CA LEU A 655 -31.91 -2.03 -18.21
C LEU A 655 -32.05 -1.07 -19.40
N ARG A 656 -31.52 -1.42 -20.57
CA ARG A 656 -31.57 -0.57 -21.77
C ARG A 656 -32.98 -0.47 -22.35
N ASP A 657 -33.74 -1.56 -22.29
CA ASP A 657 -35.10 -1.64 -22.85
C ASP A 657 -36.07 -0.72 -22.05
N TYR A 658 -35.86 -0.53 -20.76
CA TYR A 658 -36.65 0.39 -19.96
C TYR A 658 -36.33 1.87 -20.20
N GLY A 659 -35.06 2.20 -20.51
CA GLY A 659 -34.62 3.57 -20.81
C GLY A 659 -35.17 4.12 -22.13
N ASP A 660 -35.36 3.28 -23.11
CA ASP A 660 -35.94 3.65 -24.41
C ASP A 660 -37.46 3.85 -24.30
N VAL A 661 -38.15 3.08 -23.44
CA VAL A 661 -39.58 3.30 -23.14
C VAL A 661 -39.80 4.68 -22.48
N PHE A 662 -38.92 5.14 -21.58
CA PHE A 662 -39.02 6.47 -20.97
C PHE A 662 -38.73 7.61 -21.97
N ARG A 663 -37.82 7.42 -22.93
CA ARG A 663 -37.53 8.44 -23.97
C ARG A 663 -38.68 8.62 -24.94
N HIS A 664 -39.40 7.55 -25.24
CA HIS A 664 -40.60 7.64 -26.08
C HIS A 664 -41.80 8.25 -25.35
N ALA A 665 -41.87 8.10 -24.03
CA ALA A 665 -42.96 8.68 -23.21
C ALA A 665 -42.80 10.18 -22.99
N THR A 666 -41.57 10.74 -23.10
CA THR A 666 -41.29 12.19 -22.90
C THR A 666 -41.04 12.97 -24.18
N ALA A 667 -41.24 12.36 -25.36
CA ALA A 667 -41.19 13.10 -26.62
C ALA A 667 -42.37 14.09 -26.71
N PRO A 668 -42.12 15.41 -26.85
CA PRO A 668 -43.21 16.34 -27.00
C PRO A 668 -44.01 15.99 -28.26
N LEU A 669 -45.33 15.90 -28.09
CA LEU A 669 -46.28 15.82 -29.22
C LEU A 669 -46.02 16.99 -30.17
N ARG A 670 -45.29 16.74 -31.25
CA ARG A 670 -45.20 17.71 -32.33
C ARG A 670 -46.59 17.84 -32.90
N SER A 671 -47.19 18.98 -32.64
CA SER A 671 -48.39 19.44 -33.33
C SER A 671 -48.09 19.40 -34.84
N ARG A 672 -48.80 18.55 -35.56
CA ARG A 672 -48.86 18.64 -37.03
C ARG A 672 -49.60 19.90 -37.43
N PRO A 673 -49.14 20.59 -38.49
CA PRO A 673 -49.81 21.77 -39.04
C PRO A 673 -51.19 21.49 -39.61
#